data_01c7854bbdc4df95141b86ed2b005d84
#
_entry.id   01c7854bbdc4df95141b86ed2b005d84
#
_cell.length_a   1.000
_cell.length_b   1.000
_cell.length_c   1.000
_cell.angle_alpha   90.00
_cell.angle_beta   90.00
_cell.angle_gamma   90.00
#
_symmetry.space_group_name_H-M   'P 1'
#
loop_
_entity.id
_entity.type
_entity.pdbx_description
1 polymer ?
#
loop_
_entity_poly.entity_id
_entity_poly.type
_entity_poly.pdbx_seq_one_letter_code
_entity_poly.pdbx_strand_id
1 'polypeptide(L)'
;MKKLCQFLVMLLLISSVPMMASAANQKEKESNDNFSTANSISINTTISGNLSSYSDVDYYKFTIPDTGYVNIDFNHDYVDDAYNEYWYIGLFDSSNKNMMGRNSYGNITNNPAPNIGLPAGTYYIKICHAFKYSELNYSFKINYTKSSAWEKEFNDTFSTANSVPINSTIYGSLMEYSDDDYYKFSLPNDGYIKIDFNHEFYDDAYNEYWYIGLFDSSNKNMMGRNSYGNITNNPAPNIGLPAGTYYIKICHAFKHSDLNYNFKINYIESSSWETEFNDSLTTADPISVNSTTFGSIMSSSDSDYYKFILSSNDNIKILFNHEDVGDAYNDYWYLRLYDSSNEKIYQKSYYGDKIINESEKISLSSGTYYIRVSTGFKYSDLDYNFKIKSSKQQTEQFVVTYNTNGGSVSPSSAKVTAGGSVTLPTPTKTGYICLGWSTSSSATTATYSCGATYKPTQNITLYAVWKKNAPTMCTLTYNANGGSVSPSSATFEMGKTVTLPTPTRSGYTCLGWSTNKSATSAEYECGKSYTILGSATLYAVWQKNSTDKAQVYGVTLQDNISVDYKGTAKIIPTIDRDRNAKYSVKWESSNSSVVSVDNDGNIHGLKKGNAKVTCTVTDSYGNTYSDSCNVNVKYSGVQWVIIIVLFGWIWYI
;
A
#
# COMPACT_ATOMS: atom_id res chain seq x y z
N MET A 1 -49.49 29.47 -24.87
CA MET A 1 -49.13 28.80 -23.59
C MET A 1 -47.82 28.03 -23.66
N LYS A 2 -47.49 27.25 -24.73
CA LYS A 2 -46.19 26.52 -24.79
C LYS A 2 -44.93 27.40 -24.85
N LYS A 3 -44.96 28.59 -25.46
CA LYS A 3 -43.82 29.51 -25.51
C LYS A 3 -43.60 30.30 -24.20
N LEU A 4 -44.64 30.46 -23.38
CA LEU A 4 -44.50 31.10 -22.07
C LEU A 4 -43.90 30.16 -21.01
N CYS A 5 -44.19 28.86 -21.10
CA CYS A 5 -43.55 27.83 -20.23
C CYS A 5 -42.05 27.65 -20.51
N GLN A 6 -41.62 27.74 -21.78
CA GLN A 6 -40.19 27.63 -22.12
C GLN A 6 -39.38 28.85 -21.64
N PHE A 7 -40.01 30.05 -21.62
CA PHE A 7 -39.36 31.26 -21.09
C PHE A 7 -39.27 31.24 -19.54
N LEU A 8 -40.28 30.67 -18.86
CA LEU A 8 -40.27 30.55 -17.40
C LEU A 8 -39.28 29.45 -16.92
N VAL A 9 -39.10 28.36 -17.67
CA VAL A 9 -38.11 27.32 -17.37
C VAL A 9 -36.70 27.82 -17.64
N MET A 10 -36.50 28.68 -18.66
CA MET A 10 -35.21 29.32 -18.91
C MET A 10 -34.85 30.40 -17.87
N LEU A 11 -35.85 31.10 -17.30
CA LEU A 11 -35.62 32.06 -16.20
C LEU A 11 -35.37 31.38 -14.85
N LEU A 12 -35.89 30.15 -14.62
CA LEU A 12 -35.64 29.37 -13.40
C LEU A 12 -34.30 28.63 -13.44
N LEU A 13 -33.71 28.41 -14.62
CA LEU A 13 -32.36 27.84 -14.78
C LEU A 13 -31.24 28.89 -14.67
N ILE A 14 -31.56 30.17 -14.76
CA ILE A 14 -30.59 31.27 -14.59
C ILE A 14 -30.45 31.70 -13.10
N SER A 15 -31.36 31.27 -12.22
CA SER A 15 -31.32 31.64 -10.79
C SER A 15 -30.59 30.67 -9.87
N SER A 16 -29.88 29.66 -10.40
CA SER A 16 -29.06 28.73 -9.63
C SER A 16 -27.58 28.68 -10.06
N VAL A 17 -27.06 29.75 -10.66
CA VAL A 17 -25.62 30.00 -10.62
C VAL A 17 -25.32 30.39 -9.17
N PRO A 18 -24.56 29.57 -8.41
CA PRO A 18 -24.11 30.04 -7.11
C PRO A 18 -23.31 31.32 -7.39
N MET A 19 -23.78 32.43 -6.92
CA MET A 19 -23.02 33.67 -6.84
C MET A 19 -21.76 33.27 -6.06
N MET A 20 -20.64 33.11 -6.75
CA MET A 20 -19.34 32.94 -6.07
C MET A 20 -19.20 34.21 -5.24
N ALA A 21 -19.45 34.10 -3.95
CA ALA A 21 -19.06 35.12 -3.00
C ALA A 21 -17.57 35.37 -3.28
N SER A 22 -17.22 36.60 -3.66
CA SER A 22 -15.83 37.06 -3.72
C SER A 22 -15.23 36.67 -2.38
N ALA A 23 -14.30 35.70 -2.39
CA ALA A 23 -13.67 35.27 -1.17
C ALA A 23 -12.98 36.48 -0.55
N ALA A 24 -13.43 36.88 0.65
CA ALA A 24 -12.81 37.99 1.35
C ALA A 24 -11.34 37.69 1.59
N ASN A 25 -10.44 38.64 1.31
CA ASN A 25 -9.03 38.51 1.61
C ASN A 25 -8.85 38.12 3.07
N GLN A 26 -8.13 37.03 3.32
CA GLN A 26 -7.80 36.60 4.68
C GLN A 26 -6.49 37.28 5.12
N LYS A 27 -6.44 37.70 6.37
CA LYS A 27 -5.21 38.22 6.98
C LYS A 27 -4.69 37.20 7.98
N GLU A 28 -3.39 37.08 8.08
CA GLU A 28 -2.75 36.24 9.08
C GLU A 28 -3.14 36.62 10.51
N LYS A 29 -2.97 35.67 11.43
CA LYS A 29 -3.15 35.85 12.87
C LYS A 29 -1.93 35.29 13.58
N GLU A 30 -1.27 36.15 14.29
CA GLU A 30 -0.13 35.81 15.13
C GLU A 30 -0.57 35.12 16.45
N SER A 31 0.21 34.18 17.04
CA SER A 31 1.46 33.65 16.48
C SER A 31 1.16 32.30 15.76
N ASN A 32 1.67 32.16 14.52
CA ASN A 32 1.52 31.00 13.66
C ASN A 32 2.87 30.35 13.29
N ASP A 33 3.85 30.45 14.18
CA ASP A 33 5.27 30.12 13.98
C ASP A 33 5.59 28.62 13.84
N ASN A 34 4.61 27.74 13.91
CA ASN A 34 4.83 26.30 13.80
C ASN A 34 3.60 25.53 13.25
N PHE A 35 3.81 24.26 12.89
CA PHE A 35 2.76 23.38 12.34
C PHE A 35 1.49 23.32 13.20
N SER A 36 1.62 23.32 14.52
CA SER A 36 0.48 23.19 15.45
C SER A 36 -0.34 24.48 15.59
N THR A 37 0.30 25.62 15.34
CA THR A 37 -0.32 26.96 15.41
C THR A 37 -0.67 27.51 14.03
N ALA A 38 -0.43 26.77 12.95
CA ALA A 38 -0.65 27.18 11.58
C ALA A 38 -2.06 27.77 11.36
N ASN A 39 -2.14 28.91 10.69
CA ASN A 39 -3.41 29.54 10.32
C ASN A 39 -4.16 28.69 9.30
N SER A 40 -5.41 28.32 9.59
CA SER A 40 -6.26 27.62 8.63
C SER A 40 -6.77 28.60 7.57
N ILE A 41 -6.47 28.30 6.31
CA ILE A 41 -6.80 29.15 5.17
C ILE A 41 -7.65 28.39 4.14
N SER A 42 -8.37 29.14 3.31
CA SER A 42 -9.17 28.59 2.21
C SER A 42 -8.38 28.62 0.91
N ILE A 43 -8.43 27.55 0.12
CA ILE A 43 -7.92 27.54 -1.25
C ILE A 43 -8.64 28.61 -2.10
N ASN A 44 -8.00 29.07 -3.17
CA ASN A 44 -8.51 30.07 -4.11
C ASN A 44 -8.83 31.45 -3.46
N THR A 45 -8.27 31.70 -2.26
CA THR A 45 -8.42 32.96 -1.52
C THR A 45 -7.06 33.61 -1.33
N THR A 46 -6.97 34.92 -1.47
CA THR A 46 -5.73 35.66 -1.20
C THR A 46 -5.52 35.80 0.30
N ILE A 47 -4.33 35.48 0.75
CA ILE A 47 -3.86 35.61 2.13
C ILE A 47 -2.83 36.74 2.16
N SER A 48 -2.89 37.58 3.16
CA SER A 48 -1.90 38.67 3.35
C SER A 48 -1.24 38.51 4.71
N GLY A 49 0.08 38.71 4.75
CA GLY A 49 0.87 38.63 5.95
C GLY A 49 2.13 39.51 5.89
N ASN A 50 2.90 39.50 6.96
CA ASN A 50 4.21 40.12 7.04
C ASN A 50 5.06 39.43 8.10
N LEU A 51 6.38 39.35 7.87
CA LEU A 51 7.31 38.82 8.85
C LEU A 51 7.73 39.93 9.83
N SER A 52 7.28 39.81 11.08
CA SER A 52 7.44 40.83 12.12
C SER A 52 8.85 40.94 12.71
N SER A 53 9.69 39.92 12.53
CA SER A 53 11.07 39.85 12.98
C SER A 53 11.91 38.89 12.11
N TYR A 54 13.23 38.90 12.25
CA TYR A 54 14.12 37.96 11.56
C TYR A 54 13.87 36.49 11.92
N SER A 55 13.33 36.21 13.09
CA SER A 55 13.01 34.84 13.54
C SER A 55 11.56 34.44 13.28
N ASP A 56 10.78 35.31 12.67
CA ASP A 56 9.38 35.08 12.38
C ASP A 56 9.20 34.06 11.25
N VAL A 57 8.25 33.15 11.44
CA VAL A 57 7.96 32.05 10.52
C VAL A 57 6.47 31.79 10.45
N ASP A 58 5.86 32.13 9.35
CA ASP A 58 4.44 31.97 9.14
C ASP A 58 4.07 30.60 8.61
N TYR A 59 3.26 29.86 9.34
CA TYR A 59 2.67 28.61 8.87
C TYR A 59 1.18 28.76 8.57
N TYR A 60 0.79 28.25 7.41
CA TYR A 60 -0.58 28.22 6.95
C TYR A 60 -0.99 26.79 6.62
N LYS A 61 -2.20 26.40 6.95
CA LYS A 61 -2.77 25.08 6.74
C LYS A 61 -3.96 25.15 5.80
N PHE A 62 -3.98 24.33 4.76
CA PHE A 62 -5.11 24.23 3.83
C PHE A 62 -5.45 22.77 3.52
N THR A 63 -6.65 22.54 2.99
CA THR A 63 -7.13 21.21 2.61
C THR A 63 -7.61 21.20 1.17
N ILE A 64 -7.18 20.20 0.41
CA ILE A 64 -7.68 19.91 -0.94
C ILE A 64 -8.73 18.80 -0.84
N PRO A 65 -9.95 19.04 -1.38
CA PRO A 65 -11.06 18.09 -1.22
C PRO A 65 -10.94 16.84 -2.10
N ASP A 66 -10.32 16.98 -3.27
CA ASP A 66 -10.14 15.93 -4.28
C ASP A 66 -8.71 16.00 -4.86
N THR A 67 -8.26 14.94 -5.53
CA THR A 67 -7.02 14.95 -6.31
C THR A 67 -7.05 16.06 -7.37
N GLY A 68 -5.95 16.79 -7.51
CA GLY A 68 -5.82 17.87 -8.46
C GLY A 68 -4.41 18.46 -8.43
N TYR A 69 -4.28 19.68 -8.88
CA TYR A 69 -3.02 20.42 -8.76
C TYR A 69 -3.23 21.76 -8.09
N VAL A 70 -2.19 22.25 -7.46
CA VAL A 70 -2.13 23.61 -6.89
C VAL A 70 -1.04 24.41 -7.56
N ASN A 71 -1.27 25.71 -7.65
CA ASN A 71 -0.26 26.72 -7.99
C ASN A 71 -0.23 27.75 -6.87
N ILE A 72 0.96 28.11 -6.42
CA ILE A 72 1.14 29.09 -5.34
C ILE A 72 1.61 30.40 -5.96
N ASP A 73 0.71 31.37 -6.07
CA ASP A 73 1.04 32.75 -6.44
C ASP A 73 1.54 33.49 -5.22
N PHE A 74 2.81 33.86 -5.19
CA PHE A 74 3.40 34.65 -4.11
C PHE A 74 3.75 36.04 -4.62
N ASN A 75 3.33 37.06 -3.90
CA ASN A 75 3.51 38.46 -4.25
C ASN A 75 4.00 39.24 -3.03
N HIS A 76 4.83 40.24 -3.24
CA HIS A 76 5.31 41.16 -2.21
C HIS A 76 5.56 42.56 -2.78
N ASP A 77 5.70 43.55 -1.91
CA ASP A 77 6.08 44.89 -2.32
C ASP A 77 7.51 44.91 -2.89
N TYR A 78 7.75 45.78 -3.87
CA TYR A 78 9.03 45.85 -4.57
C TYR A 78 10.17 46.33 -3.66
N VAL A 79 11.30 45.60 -3.70
CA VAL A 79 12.59 45.98 -3.11
C VAL A 79 13.58 46.11 -4.26
N ASP A 80 14.29 47.23 -4.36
CA ASP A 80 15.30 47.45 -5.40
C ASP A 80 16.58 46.62 -5.14
N ASP A 81 16.44 45.32 -5.18
CA ASP A 81 17.51 44.34 -4.97
C ASP A 81 17.29 43.10 -5.82
N ALA A 82 18.00 43.00 -6.94
CA ALA A 82 17.93 41.85 -7.86
C ALA A 82 18.85 40.70 -7.47
N TYR A 83 19.67 40.85 -6.42
CA TYR A 83 20.72 39.89 -6.09
C TYR A 83 20.46 39.09 -4.82
N ASN A 84 19.57 39.55 -3.97
CA ASN A 84 19.29 38.88 -2.70
C ASN A 84 17.87 38.37 -2.60
N GLU A 85 17.76 37.20 -1.98
CA GLU A 85 16.51 36.53 -1.67
C GLU A 85 16.00 37.00 -0.32
N TYR A 86 14.73 37.39 -0.25
CA TYR A 86 14.09 37.95 0.94
C TYR A 86 13.13 36.98 1.58
N TRP A 87 12.36 36.24 0.79
CA TRP A 87 11.37 35.29 1.29
C TRP A 87 11.66 33.88 0.82
N TYR A 88 11.51 32.93 1.71
CA TYR A 88 11.41 31.51 1.41
C TYR A 88 9.96 31.07 1.49
N ILE A 89 9.46 30.36 0.50
CA ILE A 89 8.13 29.81 0.42
C ILE A 89 8.28 28.29 0.28
N GLY A 90 7.80 27.53 1.28
CA GLY A 90 7.84 26.06 1.28
C GLY A 90 6.45 25.45 1.35
N LEU A 91 6.23 24.39 0.58
CA LEU A 91 5.05 23.53 0.66
C LEU A 91 5.42 22.24 1.39
N PHE A 92 4.58 21.82 2.33
CA PHE A 92 4.80 20.62 3.15
C PHE A 92 3.55 19.76 3.20
N ASP A 93 3.73 18.46 3.32
CA ASP A 93 2.65 17.53 3.60
C ASP A 93 2.26 17.53 5.11
N SER A 94 1.24 16.76 5.46
CA SER A 94 0.77 16.66 6.86
C SER A 94 1.77 15.98 7.81
N SER A 95 2.82 15.32 7.30
CA SER A 95 3.91 14.72 8.07
C SER A 95 5.12 15.64 8.24
N ASN A 96 5.02 16.89 7.76
CA ASN A 96 6.10 17.86 7.73
C ASN A 96 7.24 17.50 6.75
N LYS A 97 6.95 16.67 5.73
CA LYS A 97 7.89 16.45 4.64
C LYS A 97 7.83 17.64 3.67
N ASN A 98 8.98 18.22 3.38
CA ASN A 98 9.08 19.28 2.38
C ASN A 98 8.78 18.71 0.99
N MET A 99 7.88 19.37 0.26
CA MET A 99 7.48 19.01 -1.09
C MET A 99 8.04 19.96 -2.13
N MET A 100 8.15 21.24 -1.79
CA MET A 100 8.69 22.29 -2.64
C MET A 100 9.22 23.43 -1.77
N GLY A 101 10.37 23.97 -2.15
CA GLY A 101 10.94 25.18 -1.57
C GLY A 101 11.46 26.13 -2.63
N ARG A 102 11.08 27.39 -2.55
CA ARG A 102 11.64 28.42 -3.44
C ARG A 102 11.80 29.75 -2.75
N ASN A 103 12.75 30.52 -3.26
CA ASN A 103 13.05 31.83 -2.75
C ASN A 103 12.51 32.94 -3.68
N SER A 104 12.17 34.10 -3.12
CA SER A 104 11.75 35.27 -3.89
C SER A 104 12.75 36.39 -3.70
N TYR A 105 13.19 36.97 -4.82
CA TYR A 105 14.09 38.12 -4.88
C TYR A 105 13.33 39.43 -4.67
N GLY A 106 14.00 40.45 -4.15
CA GLY A 106 13.36 41.73 -3.83
C GLY A 106 12.72 42.43 -5.03
N ASN A 107 13.31 42.32 -6.21
CA ASN A 107 12.80 42.94 -7.44
C ASN A 107 11.74 42.11 -8.19
N ILE A 108 11.46 40.85 -7.76
CA ILE A 108 10.47 39.98 -8.38
C ILE A 108 9.19 39.99 -7.54
N THR A 109 8.30 40.96 -7.82
CA THR A 109 7.08 41.16 -7.02
C THR A 109 6.00 40.12 -7.21
N ASN A 110 6.07 39.32 -8.28
CA ASN A 110 5.20 38.17 -8.52
C ASN A 110 6.07 36.98 -8.86
N ASN A 111 6.03 35.95 -7.99
CA ASN A 111 6.82 34.74 -8.13
C ASN A 111 5.93 33.50 -8.03
N PRO A 112 5.18 33.15 -9.10
CA PRO A 112 4.33 31.97 -9.12
C PRO A 112 5.18 30.68 -9.06
N ALA A 113 4.75 29.71 -8.25
CA ALA A 113 5.33 28.37 -8.24
C ALA A 113 4.87 27.57 -9.48
N PRO A 114 5.57 26.48 -9.88
CA PRO A 114 5.03 25.52 -10.82
C PRO A 114 3.72 24.93 -10.32
N ASN A 115 2.95 24.30 -11.19
CA ASN A 115 1.79 23.54 -10.77
C ASN A 115 2.26 22.25 -10.09
N ILE A 116 1.69 21.90 -8.96
CA ILE A 116 2.08 20.73 -8.15
C ILE A 116 0.89 19.79 -8.05
N GLY A 117 1.05 18.58 -8.54
CA GLY A 117 0.02 17.55 -8.47
C GLY A 117 -0.10 16.96 -7.07
N LEU A 118 -1.28 17.03 -6.47
CA LEU A 118 -1.50 16.61 -5.08
C LEU A 118 -2.73 15.70 -4.94
N PRO A 119 -2.66 14.62 -4.14
CA PRO A 119 -3.85 13.90 -3.70
C PRO A 119 -4.72 14.74 -2.75
N ALA A 120 -5.98 14.33 -2.57
CA ALA A 120 -6.84 14.92 -1.53
C ALA A 120 -6.15 14.81 -0.17
N GLY A 121 -6.09 15.91 0.59
CA GLY A 121 -5.36 15.92 1.84
C GLY A 121 -5.19 17.30 2.45
N THR A 122 -4.45 17.33 3.55
CA THR A 122 -4.09 18.57 4.27
C THR A 122 -2.61 18.86 4.06
N TYR A 123 -2.33 20.12 3.73
CA TYR A 123 -1.00 20.62 3.40
C TYR A 123 -0.71 21.91 4.14
N TYR A 124 0.57 22.29 4.17
CA TYR A 124 1.03 23.47 4.87
C TYR A 124 1.92 24.31 3.98
N ILE A 125 1.77 25.62 4.06
CA ILE A 125 2.70 26.61 3.53
C ILE A 125 3.52 27.16 4.68
N LYS A 126 4.83 27.25 4.48
CA LYS A 126 5.77 27.96 5.34
C LYS A 126 6.30 29.18 4.60
N ILE A 127 6.21 30.35 5.19
CA ILE A 127 6.84 31.58 4.71
C ILE A 127 7.79 32.06 5.79
N CYS A 128 9.04 32.33 5.43
CA CYS A 128 10.03 32.86 6.36
C CYS A 128 11.12 33.63 5.58
N HIS A 129 12.03 34.24 6.30
CA HIS A 129 13.18 34.86 5.66
C HIS A 129 14.04 33.84 4.92
N ALA A 130 14.49 34.23 3.73
CA ALA A 130 15.51 33.50 3.00
C ALA A 130 16.89 34.00 3.45
N PHE A 131 17.54 34.84 2.64
CA PHE A 131 18.89 35.33 2.92
C PHE A 131 18.88 36.70 3.62
N LYS A 132 17.92 37.55 3.27
CA LYS A 132 17.74 38.89 3.89
C LYS A 132 16.36 39.01 4.54
N TYR A 133 16.30 39.89 5.51
CA TYR A 133 15.06 40.28 6.18
C TYR A 133 14.33 41.39 5.48
N SER A 134 13.02 41.34 5.44
CA SER A 134 12.14 42.42 5.00
C SER A 134 10.90 42.50 5.90
N GLU A 135 10.52 43.69 6.33
CA GLU A 135 9.26 43.98 7.04
C GLU A 135 8.08 44.26 6.08
N LEU A 136 8.33 44.16 4.76
CA LEU A 136 7.32 44.42 3.76
C LEU A 136 6.21 43.34 3.80
N ASN A 137 5.01 43.76 3.48
CA ASN A 137 3.89 42.81 3.37
C ASN A 137 4.10 41.90 2.18
N TYR A 138 3.67 40.65 2.38
CA TYR A 138 3.50 39.71 1.30
C TYR A 138 2.02 39.33 1.15
N SER A 139 1.68 38.76 0.03
CA SER A 139 0.42 38.07 -0.16
C SER A 139 0.65 36.83 -1.01
N PHE A 140 -0.15 35.81 -0.77
CA PHE A 140 -0.12 34.61 -1.60
C PHE A 140 -1.52 34.07 -1.81
N LYS A 141 -1.65 33.23 -2.83
CA LYS A 141 -2.88 32.54 -3.13
C LYS A 141 -2.57 31.10 -3.57
N ILE A 142 -3.29 30.14 -3.02
CA ILE A 142 -3.22 28.75 -3.45
C ILE A 142 -4.34 28.53 -4.47
N ASN A 143 -3.99 28.54 -5.74
CA ASN A 143 -4.92 28.26 -6.83
C ASN A 143 -5.04 26.73 -6.95
N TYR A 144 -6.19 26.18 -6.62
CA TYR A 144 -6.47 24.75 -6.74
C TYR A 144 -7.39 24.48 -7.93
N THR A 145 -7.03 23.45 -8.70
CA THR A 145 -7.85 22.90 -9.78
C THR A 145 -7.96 21.39 -9.65
N LYS A 146 -9.20 20.88 -9.60
CA LYS A 146 -9.44 19.43 -9.58
C LYS A 146 -9.04 18.81 -10.92
N SER A 147 -8.21 17.76 -10.88
CA SER A 147 -7.80 17.01 -12.06
C SER A 147 -7.37 15.60 -11.69
N SER A 148 -7.77 14.61 -12.46
CA SER A 148 -7.28 13.24 -12.36
C SER A 148 -6.13 12.94 -13.34
N ALA A 149 -5.79 13.90 -14.19
CA ALA A 149 -4.75 13.78 -15.21
C ALA A 149 -3.40 14.36 -14.74
N TRP A 150 -3.34 14.96 -13.57
CA TRP A 150 -2.09 15.38 -12.93
C TRP A 150 -1.49 14.26 -12.09
N GLU A 151 -0.17 14.24 -12.03
CA GLU A 151 0.59 13.40 -11.12
C GLU A 151 0.16 13.59 -9.66
N LYS A 152 0.66 12.72 -8.80
CA LYS A 152 0.42 12.81 -7.36
C LYS A 152 1.73 12.63 -6.64
N GLU A 153 2.14 13.66 -5.98
CA GLU A 153 3.34 13.61 -5.17
C GLU A 153 3.15 12.78 -3.87
N PHE A 154 4.13 11.98 -3.40
CA PHE A 154 5.47 11.84 -4.00
C PHE A 154 5.51 10.56 -4.86
N ASN A 155 5.95 10.68 -6.12
CA ASN A 155 6.11 9.56 -7.06
C ASN A 155 7.58 9.28 -7.42
N ASP A 156 8.52 9.64 -6.54
CA ASP A 156 9.97 9.66 -6.74
C ASP A 156 10.65 8.29 -6.92
N THR A 157 9.92 7.18 -6.85
CA THR A 157 10.50 5.84 -6.94
C THR A 157 9.60 4.84 -7.69
N PHE A 158 10.18 3.73 -8.13
CA PHE A 158 9.43 2.61 -8.72
C PHE A 158 8.24 2.13 -7.85
N SER A 159 8.42 2.14 -6.52
CA SER A 159 7.39 1.68 -5.58
C SER A 159 6.26 2.68 -5.37
N THR A 160 6.53 3.96 -5.56
CA THR A 160 5.57 5.06 -5.42
C THR A 160 5.01 5.55 -6.75
N ALA A 161 5.45 4.95 -7.87
CA ALA A 161 5.06 5.34 -9.23
C ALA A 161 3.55 5.50 -9.41
N ASN A 162 3.14 6.61 -10.01
CA ASN A 162 1.74 6.90 -10.33
C ASN A 162 1.24 5.95 -11.42
N SER A 163 0.14 5.24 -11.16
CA SER A 163 -0.51 4.41 -12.19
C SER A 163 -1.27 5.28 -13.16
N VAL A 164 -0.90 5.21 -14.44
CA VAL A 164 -1.48 6.03 -15.51
C VAL A 164 -2.11 5.16 -16.62
N PRO A 165 -3.20 5.62 -17.21
CA PRO A 165 -3.81 4.92 -18.35
C PRO A 165 -3.02 5.18 -19.65
N ILE A 166 -2.91 4.17 -20.52
CA ILE A 166 -2.46 4.35 -21.90
C ILE A 166 -3.46 5.22 -22.67
N ASN A 167 -2.99 5.84 -23.76
CA ASN A 167 -3.79 6.68 -24.66
C ASN A 167 -4.42 7.94 -24.03
N SER A 168 -3.97 8.33 -22.81
CA SER A 168 -4.42 9.52 -22.10
C SER A 168 -3.25 10.45 -21.84
N THR A 169 -3.50 11.77 -21.85
CA THR A 169 -2.46 12.76 -21.50
C THR A 169 -2.36 12.89 -20.00
N ILE A 170 -1.13 12.85 -19.49
CA ILE A 170 -0.77 13.06 -18.09
C ILE A 170 0.06 14.33 -18.00
N TYR A 171 -0.15 15.10 -16.95
CA TYR A 171 0.54 16.34 -16.66
C TYR A 171 1.40 16.19 -15.41
N GLY A 172 2.54 16.87 -15.38
CA GLY A 172 3.44 16.89 -14.23
C GLY A 172 4.35 18.09 -14.23
N SER A 173 5.15 18.19 -13.17
CA SER A 173 6.17 19.21 -12.99
C SER A 173 7.29 18.72 -12.09
N LEU A 174 8.51 19.07 -12.37
CA LEU A 174 9.64 18.77 -11.50
C LEU A 174 9.83 19.92 -10.51
N MET A 175 9.59 19.66 -9.23
CA MET A 175 9.56 20.70 -8.19
C MET A 175 10.95 21.14 -7.73
N GLU A 176 11.90 20.22 -7.67
CA GLU A 176 13.29 20.44 -7.25
C GLU A 176 14.24 19.66 -8.15
N TYR A 177 15.55 19.99 -8.09
CA TYR A 177 16.56 19.32 -8.91
C TYR A 177 16.67 17.80 -8.66
N SER A 178 16.28 17.34 -7.48
CA SER A 178 16.27 15.93 -7.09
C SER A 178 14.95 15.22 -7.32
N ASP A 179 13.98 15.91 -7.92
CA ASP A 179 12.66 15.38 -8.20
C ASP A 179 12.69 14.42 -9.39
N ASP A 180 12.21 13.23 -9.16
CA ASP A 180 12.16 12.13 -10.12
C ASP A 180 10.73 11.61 -10.22
N ASP A 181 10.03 11.87 -11.31
CA ASP A 181 8.66 11.41 -11.50
C ASP A 181 8.60 10.02 -12.12
N TYR A 182 8.06 9.04 -11.38
CA TYR A 182 7.83 7.70 -11.89
C TYR A 182 6.35 7.45 -12.18
N TYR A 183 6.10 6.93 -13.37
CA TYR A 183 4.78 6.54 -13.85
C TYR A 183 4.76 5.07 -14.23
N LYS A 184 3.70 4.37 -13.90
CA LYS A 184 3.49 2.95 -14.17
C LYS A 184 2.29 2.76 -15.10
N PHE A 185 2.46 1.97 -16.16
CA PHE A 185 1.38 1.59 -17.06
C PHE A 185 1.43 0.11 -17.41
N SER A 186 0.35 -0.43 -17.97
CA SER A 186 0.27 -1.83 -18.37
C SER A 186 -0.30 -1.95 -19.79
N LEU A 187 0.32 -2.81 -20.59
CA LEU A 187 -0.14 -3.19 -21.90
C LEU A 187 -0.95 -4.48 -21.82
N PRO A 188 -2.18 -4.51 -22.33
CA PRO A 188 -3.04 -5.68 -22.27
C PRO A 188 -2.59 -6.82 -23.21
N ASN A 189 -1.99 -6.48 -24.35
CA ASN A 189 -1.51 -7.38 -25.39
C ASN A 189 -0.18 -6.87 -25.96
N ASP A 190 0.49 -7.72 -26.77
CA ASP A 190 1.68 -7.32 -27.51
C ASP A 190 1.32 -6.21 -28.51
N GLY A 191 2.25 -5.28 -28.72
CA GLY A 191 2.03 -4.17 -29.62
C GLY A 191 3.19 -3.19 -29.58
N TYR A 192 2.95 -1.97 -29.99
CA TYR A 192 3.96 -0.92 -29.86
C TYR A 192 3.40 0.32 -29.19
N ILE A 193 4.29 1.05 -28.56
CA ILE A 193 3.99 2.33 -27.95
C ILE A 193 4.79 3.44 -28.60
N LYS A 194 4.25 4.67 -28.51
CA LYS A 194 4.96 5.91 -28.77
C LYS A 194 4.73 6.85 -27.59
N ILE A 195 5.81 7.38 -27.02
CA ILE A 195 5.73 8.35 -25.94
C ILE A 195 5.85 9.74 -26.56
N ASP A 196 4.75 10.49 -26.55
CA ASP A 196 4.74 11.90 -26.91
C ASP A 196 4.99 12.70 -25.63
N PHE A 197 6.10 13.43 -25.57
CA PHE A 197 6.48 14.30 -24.46
C PHE A 197 6.42 15.76 -24.91
N ASN A 198 5.76 16.61 -24.14
CA ASN A 198 5.58 18.03 -24.44
C ASN A 198 5.83 18.87 -23.19
N HIS A 199 6.34 20.07 -23.38
CA HIS A 199 6.53 21.08 -22.34
C HIS A 199 6.34 22.49 -22.92
N GLU A 200 6.25 23.50 -22.06
CA GLU A 200 6.21 24.90 -22.49
C GLU A 200 7.56 25.32 -23.08
N PHE A 201 7.53 26.26 -24.02
CA PHE A 201 8.73 26.74 -24.69
C PHE A 201 9.67 27.47 -23.70
N TYR A 202 10.92 27.07 -23.70
CA TYR A 202 12.01 27.73 -23.02
C TYR A 202 13.07 28.12 -24.07
N ASP A 203 13.45 29.40 -24.13
CA ASP A 203 14.36 29.92 -25.16
C ASP A 203 15.81 29.48 -24.93
N ASP A 204 16.05 28.19 -24.99
CA ASP A 204 17.37 27.57 -24.85
C ASP A 204 17.47 26.33 -25.78
N ALA A 205 18.18 26.53 -26.89
CA ALA A 205 18.41 25.45 -27.87
C ALA A 205 19.63 24.57 -27.54
N TYR A 206 20.39 24.89 -26.50
CA TYR A 206 21.68 24.26 -26.23
C TYR A 206 21.69 23.35 -25.00
N ASN A 207 20.75 23.52 -24.11
CA ASN A 207 20.70 22.74 -22.88
C ASN A 207 19.48 21.81 -22.82
N GLU A 208 19.74 20.65 -22.27
CA GLU A 208 18.74 19.62 -22.01
C GLU A 208 18.15 19.83 -20.61
N TYR A 209 16.83 19.89 -20.53
CA TYR A 209 16.09 20.17 -19.29
C TYR A 209 15.41 18.93 -18.74
N TRP A 210 14.88 18.06 -19.59
CA TRP A 210 14.17 16.86 -19.17
C TRP A 210 14.84 15.62 -19.74
N TYR A 211 14.93 14.59 -18.91
CA TYR A 211 15.22 13.22 -19.32
C TYR A 211 13.96 12.39 -19.24
N ILE A 212 13.65 11.64 -20.27
CA ILE A 212 12.52 10.71 -20.36
C ILE A 212 13.08 9.32 -20.56
N GLY A 213 12.88 8.42 -19.58
CA GLY A 213 13.32 7.03 -19.62
C GLY A 213 12.15 6.05 -19.58
N LEU A 214 12.23 5.00 -20.39
CA LEU A 214 11.33 3.85 -20.36
C LEU A 214 12.05 2.67 -19.69
N PHE A 215 11.36 1.98 -18.79
CA PHE A 215 11.91 0.85 -18.02
C PHE A 215 10.92 -0.32 -18.00
N ASP A 216 11.45 -1.54 -17.96
CA ASP A 216 10.66 -2.74 -17.72
C ASP A 216 10.35 -2.93 -16.21
N SER A 217 9.57 -3.94 -15.89
CA SER A 217 9.18 -4.26 -14.50
C SER A 217 10.36 -4.69 -13.60
N SER A 218 11.53 -5.00 -14.16
CA SER A 218 12.77 -5.32 -13.45
C SER A 218 13.68 -4.12 -13.24
N ASN A 219 13.24 -2.91 -13.61
CA ASN A 219 14.01 -1.67 -13.60
C ASN A 219 15.16 -1.65 -14.62
N LYS A 220 15.07 -2.45 -15.69
CA LYS A 220 16.00 -2.37 -16.80
C LYS A 220 15.60 -1.19 -17.71
N ASN A 221 16.55 -0.29 -17.96
CA ASN A 221 16.34 0.81 -18.90
C ASN A 221 16.20 0.25 -20.33
N MET A 222 15.11 0.62 -21.00
CA MET A 222 14.80 0.22 -22.37
C MET A 222 15.08 1.34 -23.35
N MET A 223 14.78 2.58 -22.98
CA MET A 223 15.00 3.77 -23.79
C MET A 223 15.22 4.97 -22.88
N GLY A 224 16.11 5.85 -23.29
CA GLY A 224 16.31 7.15 -22.64
C GLY A 224 16.56 8.24 -23.68
N ARG A 225 15.89 9.39 -23.50
CA ARG A 225 16.14 10.55 -24.34
C ARG A 225 15.96 11.85 -23.57
N ASN A 226 16.67 12.87 -24.03
CA ASN A 226 16.64 14.21 -23.44
C ASN A 226 15.77 15.14 -24.29
N SER A 227 15.17 16.15 -23.64
CA SER A 227 14.43 17.21 -24.32
C SER A 227 15.09 18.57 -24.05
N TYR A 228 15.29 19.32 -25.12
CA TYR A 228 15.84 20.68 -25.09
C TYR A 228 14.73 21.71 -24.82
N GLY A 229 15.08 22.83 -24.22
CA GLY A 229 14.11 23.87 -23.84
C GLY A 229 13.26 24.40 -25.00
N ASN A 230 13.86 24.53 -26.20
CA ASN A 230 13.16 25.01 -27.40
C ASN A 230 12.38 23.96 -28.20
N ILE A 231 12.46 22.66 -27.81
CA ILE A 231 11.75 21.56 -28.47
C ILE A 231 10.50 21.21 -27.66
N THR A 232 9.41 21.90 -27.90
CA THR A 232 8.16 21.77 -27.14
C THR A 232 7.39 20.47 -27.37
N ASN A 233 7.70 19.74 -28.44
CA ASN A 233 7.16 18.42 -28.73
C ASN A 233 8.31 17.49 -29.10
N ASN A 234 8.58 16.50 -28.26
CA ASN A 234 9.68 15.55 -28.44
C ASN A 234 9.15 14.12 -28.38
N PRO A 235 8.51 13.60 -29.47
CA PRO A 235 8.02 12.25 -29.51
C PRO A 235 9.17 11.24 -29.53
N ALA A 236 9.03 10.15 -28.78
CA ALA A 236 9.92 9.00 -28.85
C ALA A 236 9.71 8.21 -30.16
N PRO A 237 10.66 7.36 -30.62
CA PRO A 237 10.39 6.35 -31.63
C PRO A 237 9.26 5.42 -31.20
N ASN A 238 8.69 4.69 -32.15
CA ASN A 238 7.80 3.59 -31.81
C ASN A 238 8.63 2.45 -31.18
N ILE A 239 8.13 1.82 -30.13
CA ILE A 239 8.83 0.76 -29.41
C ILE A 239 7.91 -0.45 -29.30
N GLY A 240 8.32 -1.58 -29.87
CA GLY A 240 7.59 -2.83 -29.77
C GLY A 240 7.74 -3.47 -28.41
N LEU A 241 6.63 -3.79 -27.75
CA LEU A 241 6.61 -4.31 -26.38
C LEU A 241 5.63 -5.47 -26.23
N PRO A 242 5.99 -6.52 -25.46
CA PRO A 242 5.04 -7.56 -25.09
C PRO A 242 4.00 -7.04 -24.08
N ALA A 243 2.90 -7.76 -23.92
CA ALA A 243 1.96 -7.52 -22.83
C ALA A 243 2.69 -7.52 -21.48
N GLY A 244 2.49 -6.49 -20.66
CA GLY A 244 3.24 -6.37 -19.42
C GLY A 244 3.08 -5.04 -18.73
N THR A 245 3.86 -4.86 -17.68
CA THR A 245 3.92 -3.62 -16.90
C THR A 245 5.24 -2.92 -17.13
N TYR A 246 5.17 -1.62 -17.37
CA TYR A 246 6.29 -0.75 -17.69
C TYR A 246 6.25 0.53 -16.87
N TYR A 247 7.38 1.22 -16.85
CA TYR A 247 7.53 2.46 -16.11
C TYR A 247 8.15 3.54 -16.99
N ILE A 248 7.68 4.77 -16.82
CA ILE A 248 8.32 5.96 -17.35
C ILE A 248 8.93 6.71 -16.17
N LYS A 249 10.17 7.16 -16.33
CA LYS A 249 10.84 8.11 -15.46
C LYS A 249 10.98 9.43 -16.21
N ILE A 250 10.55 10.53 -15.60
CA ILE A 250 10.83 11.89 -16.05
C ILE A 250 11.62 12.59 -14.94
N CYS A 251 12.74 13.16 -15.28
CA CYS A 251 13.58 13.87 -14.32
C CYS A 251 14.40 14.97 -15.02
N HIS A 252 15.11 15.75 -14.23
CA HIS A 252 16.05 16.72 -14.79
C HIS A 252 17.15 16.02 -15.57
N ALA A 253 17.49 16.60 -16.74
CA ALA A 253 18.65 16.19 -17.51
C ALA A 253 19.89 16.98 -17.05
N PHE A 254 20.25 18.02 -17.78
CA PHE A 254 21.45 18.82 -17.48
C PHE A 254 21.12 20.10 -16.70
N LYS A 255 19.93 20.67 -16.92
CA LYS A 255 19.44 21.86 -16.22
C LYS A 255 18.08 21.63 -15.60
N HIS A 256 17.79 22.41 -14.58
CA HIS A 256 16.48 22.47 -13.96
C HIS A 256 15.52 23.32 -14.78
N SER A 257 14.27 22.91 -14.86
CA SER A 257 13.14 23.70 -15.34
C SER A 257 11.98 23.55 -14.37
N ASP A 258 11.36 24.65 -14.01
CA ASP A 258 10.12 24.71 -13.24
C ASP A 258 8.87 24.83 -14.14
N LEU A 259 9.01 24.57 -15.45
CA LEU A 259 7.90 24.51 -16.38
C LEU A 259 7.17 23.16 -16.26
N ASN A 260 5.86 23.23 -16.46
CA ASN A 260 5.05 22.01 -16.52
C ASN A 260 5.37 21.22 -17.81
N TYR A 261 5.27 19.91 -17.70
CA TYR A 261 5.31 19.03 -18.84
C TYR A 261 3.99 18.23 -18.97
N ASN A 262 3.81 17.60 -20.08
CA ASN A 262 2.82 16.56 -20.25
C ASN A 262 3.36 15.47 -21.19
N PHE A 263 2.85 14.26 -21.00
CA PHE A 263 3.16 13.17 -21.90
C PHE A 263 1.94 12.31 -22.17
N LYS A 264 2.03 11.53 -23.24
CA LYS A 264 1.01 10.56 -23.61
C LYS A 264 1.68 9.28 -24.11
N ILE A 265 1.22 8.15 -23.62
CA ILE A 265 1.63 6.82 -24.10
C ILE A 265 0.60 6.39 -25.13
N ASN A 266 0.92 6.54 -26.41
CA ASN A 266 0.08 6.05 -27.49
C ASN A 266 0.40 4.57 -27.68
N TYR A 267 -0.58 3.70 -27.47
CA TYR A 267 -0.46 2.25 -27.64
C TYR A 267 -1.33 1.77 -28.78
N ILE A 268 -0.75 0.91 -29.61
CA ILE A 268 -1.44 0.20 -30.69
C ILE A 268 -1.10 -1.30 -30.58
N GLU A 269 -2.12 -2.14 -30.46
CA GLU A 269 -1.97 -3.59 -30.48
C GLU A 269 -1.51 -4.06 -31.85
N SER A 270 -0.45 -4.87 -31.91
CA SER A 270 0.09 -5.40 -33.14
C SER A 270 0.92 -6.66 -32.91
N SER A 271 0.66 -7.70 -33.68
CA SER A 271 1.49 -8.92 -33.68
C SER A 271 2.56 -8.91 -34.80
N SER A 272 2.67 -7.83 -35.54
CA SER A 272 3.65 -7.67 -36.62
C SER A 272 4.79 -6.70 -36.25
N TRP A 273 4.74 -6.06 -35.08
CA TRP A 273 5.85 -5.32 -34.51
C TRP A 273 6.78 -6.27 -33.76
N GLU A 274 8.07 -5.90 -33.75
CA GLU A 274 9.06 -6.55 -32.90
C GLU A 274 8.69 -6.48 -31.41
N THR A 275 9.39 -7.27 -30.62
CA THR A 275 9.18 -7.32 -29.18
C THR A 275 10.51 -7.17 -28.46
N GLU A 276 10.70 -6.04 -27.82
CA GLU A 276 11.94 -5.74 -27.08
C GLU A 276 12.08 -6.57 -25.77
N PHE A 277 13.27 -7.09 -25.38
CA PHE A 277 14.57 -6.90 -26.08
C PHE A 277 14.84 -8.11 -26.99
N ASN A 278 15.00 -7.89 -28.29
CA ASN A 278 15.35 -8.90 -29.28
C ASN A 278 16.81 -8.81 -29.75
N ASP A 279 17.72 -8.27 -28.93
CA ASP A 279 19.12 -7.91 -29.20
C ASP A 279 20.08 -9.08 -29.51
N SER A 280 19.61 -10.31 -29.52
CA SER A 280 20.47 -11.48 -29.70
C SER A 280 19.79 -12.64 -30.44
N LEU A 281 20.57 -13.60 -30.94
CA LEU A 281 20.03 -14.84 -31.54
C LEU A 281 19.10 -15.62 -30.61
N THR A 282 19.33 -15.55 -29.29
CA THR A 282 18.55 -16.28 -28.29
C THR A 282 17.23 -15.58 -27.96
N THR A 283 17.18 -14.27 -28.15
CA THR A 283 16.00 -13.43 -27.92
C THR A 283 15.29 -13.04 -29.22
N ALA A 284 15.81 -13.51 -30.38
CA ALA A 284 15.30 -13.17 -31.70
C ALA A 284 13.80 -13.45 -31.87
N ASP A 285 13.06 -12.45 -32.35
CA ASP A 285 11.62 -12.54 -32.61
C ASP A 285 11.29 -13.55 -33.70
N PRO A 286 10.36 -14.47 -33.47
CA PRO A 286 9.92 -15.40 -34.49
C PRO A 286 9.05 -14.69 -35.52
N ILE A 287 9.45 -14.71 -36.79
CA ILE A 287 8.71 -14.11 -37.89
C ILE A 287 8.32 -15.13 -38.95
N SER A 288 7.28 -14.81 -39.69
CA SER A 288 6.81 -15.65 -40.83
C SER A 288 7.30 -15.12 -42.16
N VAL A 289 7.71 -16.03 -43.04
CA VAL A 289 8.02 -15.69 -44.44
C VAL A 289 6.75 -15.20 -45.13
N ASN A 290 6.90 -14.22 -45.99
CA ASN A 290 5.81 -13.50 -46.69
C ASN A 290 4.94 -12.59 -45.79
N SER A 291 5.21 -12.48 -44.47
CA SER A 291 4.62 -11.46 -43.61
C SER A 291 5.51 -10.22 -43.58
N THR A 292 4.94 -9.05 -43.33
CA THR A 292 5.68 -7.82 -43.05
C THR A 292 5.92 -7.73 -41.57
N THR A 293 7.17 -7.45 -41.18
CA THR A 293 7.59 -7.20 -39.78
C THR A 293 8.02 -5.75 -39.67
N PHE A 294 7.62 -5.08 -38.63
CA PHE A 294 7.94 -3.69 -38.29
C PHE A 294 8.88 -3.65 -37.10
N GLY A 295 9.73 -2.63 -37.06
CA GLY A 295 10.63 -2.39 -35.96
C GLY A 295 11.21 -0.99 -35.95
N SER A 296 11.95 -0.67 -34.92
CA SER A 296 12.66 0.60 -34.74
C SER A 296 13.96 0.37 -33.97
N ILE A 297 14.99 1.13 -34.34
CA ILE A 297 16.25 1.14 -33.59
C ILE A 297 16.14 2.16 -32.47
N MET A 298 16.16 1.71 -31.22
CA MET A 298 15.96 2.58 -30.05
C MET A 298 17.19 3.39 -29.68
N SER A 299 18.39 2.92 -30.04
CA SER A 299 19.67 3.59 -29.77
C SER A 299 20.73 3.20 -30.81
N SER A 300 21.83 3.92 -30.85
CA SER A 300 22.96 3.61 -31.74
C SER A 300 23.61 2.25 -31.46
N SER A 301 23.39 1.65 -30.29
CA SER A 301 23.90 0.33 -29.90
C SER A 301 22.90 -0.80 -30.08
N ASP A 302 21.68 -0.49 -30.43
CA ASP A 302 20.58 -1.40 -30.60
C ASP A 302 20.72 -2.27 -31.84
N SER A 303 20.19 -3.50 -31.77
CA SER A 303 20.27 -4.49 -32.84
C SER A 303 19.14 -5.50 -32.75
N ASP A 304 18.21 -5.44 -33.67
CA ASP A 304 17.03 -6.27 -33.68
C ASP A 304 17.29 -7.59 -34.41
N TYR A 305 17.07 -8.69 -33.71
CA TYR A 305 17.20 -10.02 -34.28
C TYR A 305 15.83 -10.66 -34.50
N TYR A 306 15.66 -11.21 -35.70
CA TYR A 306 14.46 -11.93 -36.14
C TYR A 306 14.81 -13.33 -36.57
N LYS A 307 13.98 -14.30 -36.26
CA LYS A 307 14.19 -15.71 -36.57
C LYS A 307 13.09 -16.21 -37.50
N PHE A 308 13.46 -16.85 -38.61
CA PHE A 308 12.51 -17.53 -39.50
C PHE A 308 12.98 -18.93 -39.87
N ILE A 309 12.05 -19.76 -40.33
CA ILE A 309 12.31 -21.15 -40.69
C ILE A 309 11.87 -21.38 -42.14
N LEU A 310 12.75 -21.99 -42.93
CA LEU A 310 12.41 -22.51 -44.24
C LEU A 310 12.21 -24.03 -44.16
N SER A 311 11.02 -24.50 -44.50
CA SER A 311 10.69 -25.93 -44.47
C SER A 311 11.30 -26.71 -45.64
N SER A 312 11.73 -26.02 -46.69
CA SER A 312 12.39 -26.58 -47.86
C SER A 312 13.36 -25.56 -48.47
N ASN A 313 14.32 -26.03 -49.29
CA ASN A 313 15.21 -25.15 -50.06
C ASN A 313 14.40 -24.13 -50.85
N ASP A 314 14.76 -22.87 -50.76
CA ASP A 314 14.04 -21.77 -51.43
C ASP A 314 14.98 -20.66 -51.92
N ASN A 315 14.47 -19.84 -52.81
CA ASN A 315 15.11 -18.61 -53.24
C ASN A 315 14.31 -17.44 -52.69
N ILE A 316 14.88 -16.79 -51.70
CA ILE A 316 14.21 -15.66 -51.07
C ILE A 316 14.69 -14.33 -51.63
N LYS A 317 13.89 -13.30 -51.43
CA LYS A 317 14.29 -11.88 -51.50
C LYS A 317 13.87 -11.18 -50.23
N ILE A 318 14.65 -10.20 -49.79
CA ILE A 318 14.30 -9.36 -48.64
C ILE A 318 13.92 -7.99 -49.18
N LEU A 319 12.69 -7.58 -48.91
CA LEU A 319 12.21 -6.21 -49.12
C LEU A 319 12.36 -5.44 -47.82
N PHE A 320 13.12 -4.36 -47.85
CA PHE A 320 13.33 -3.49 -46.69
C PHE A 320 12.81 -2.09 -47.00
N ASN A 321 12.05 -1.50 -46.10
CA ASN A 321 11.48 -0.16 -46.25
C ASN A 321 11.71 0.64 -44.97
N HIS A 322 11.86 1.94 -45.13
CA HIS A 322 11.97 2.93 -44.05
C HIS A 322 11.43 4.28 -44.54
N GLU A 323 11.26 5.23 -43.68
CA GLU A 323 10.90 6.60 -44.04
C GLU A 323 12.12 7.34 -44.62
N ASP A 324 11.85 8.36 -45.47
CA ASP A 324 12.89 9.17 -46.08
C ASP A 324 13.54 10.11 -45.03
N VAL A 325 14.84 9.96 -44.81
CA VAL A 325 15.65 10.82 -43.91
C VAL A 325 16.21 12.04 -44.66
N GLY A 326 16.10 12.07 -45.99
CA GLY A 326 16.64 13.13 -46.84
C GLY A 326 18.16 13.10 -47.01
N ASP A 327 18.81 11.97 -46.73
CA ASP A 327 20.27 11.81 -46.84
C ASP A 327 20.65 10.66 -47.77
N ALA A 328 21.08 11.03 -48.98
CA ALA A 328 21.51 10.11 -50.01
C ALA A 328 22.93 9.56 -49.83
N TYR A 329 23.70 10.05 -48.86
CA TYR A 329 25.13 9.79 -48.75
C TYR A 329 25.52 8.88 -47.59
N ASN A 330 24.66 8.73 -46.59
CA ASN A 330 24.98 7.96 -45.38
C ASN A 330 24.06 6.76 -45.20
N ASP A 331 24.65 5.65 -44.74
CA ASP A 331 23.93 4.45 -44.34
C ASP A 331 23.29 4.67 -42.97
N TYR A 332 21.99 4.40 -42.86
CA TYR A 332 21.23 4.48 -41.60
C TYR A 332 20.93 3.10 -41.04
N TRP A 333 20.73 2.11 -41.89
CA TRP A 333 20.44 0.73 -41.42
C TRP A 333 21.36 -0.27 -42.13
N TYR A 334 21.82 -1.28 -41.33
CA TYR A 334 22.43 -2.49 -41.84
C TYR A 334 21.47 -3.67 -41.64
N LEU A 335 21.15 -4.37 -42.68
CA LEU A 335 20.45 -5.65 -42.61
C LEU A 335 21.44 -6.78 -42.93
N ARG A 336 21.50 -7.76 -42.05
CA ARG A 336 22.36 -8.94 -42.17
C ARG A 336 21.53 -10.20 -42.01
N LEU A 337 21.84 -11.21 -42.81
CA LEU A 337 21.26 -12.56 -42.72
C LEU A 337 22.31 -13.54 -42.23
N TYR A 338 21.94 -14.35 -41.26
CA TYR A 338 22.78 -15.38 -40.66
C TYR A 338 22.09 -16.75 -40.73
N ASP A 339 22.90 -17.84 -40.72
CA ASP A 339 22.40 -19.19 -40.53
C ASP A 339 22.32 -19.54 -39.00
N SER A 340 21.92 -20.78 -38.71
CA SER A 340 21.79 -21.27 -37.35
C SER A 340 23.15 -21.43 -36.59
N SER A 341 24.26 -21.35 -37.31
CA SER A 341 25.64 -21.35 -36.74
C SER A 341 26.21 -19.96 -36.55
N ASN A 342 25.37 -18.90 -36.75
CA ASN A 342 25.76 -17.51 -36.72
C ASN A 342 26.78 -17.12 -37.84
N GLU A 343 26.81 -17.87 -38.95
CA GLU A 343 27.61 -17.50 -40.10
C GLU A 343 26.82 -16.51 -40.97
N LYS A 344 27.47 -15.40 -41.33
CA LYS A 344 26.84 -14.34 -42.14
C LYS A 344 26.74 -14.78 -43.63
N ILE A 345 25.51 -14.87 -44.11
CA ILE A 345 25.17 -15.24 -45.50
C ILE A 345 25.06 -14.02 -46.40
N TYR A 346 24.46 -12.93 -45.90
CA TYR A 346 24.15 -11.74 -46.67
C TYR A 346 24.24 -10.47 -45.82
N GLN A 347 24.58 -9.36 -46.47
CA GLN A 347 24.57 -8.03 -45.83
C GLN A 347 24.25 -6.97 -46.87
N LYS A 348 23.45 -5.97 -46.47
CA LYS A 348 23.16 -4.77 -47.24
C LYS A 348 23.03 -3.57 -46.34
N SER A 349 23.54 -2.42 -46.83
CA SER A 349 23.34 -1.10 -46.23
C SER A 349 22.17 -0.40 -46.91
N TYR A 350 21.45 0.41 -46.12
CA TYR A 350 20.33 1.20 -46.59
C TYR A 350 20.58 2.68 -46.29
N TYR A 351 20.54 3.50 -47.36
CA TYR A 351 20.74 4.94 -47.30
C TYR A 351 19.45 5.65 -46.93
N GLY A 352 19.57 6.85 -46.36
CA GLY A 352 18.42 7.59 -45.87
C GLY A 352 17.40 8.05 -46.89
N ASP A 353 17.77 8.15 -48.21
CA ASP A 353 16.90 8.60 -49.30
C ASP A 353 16.15 7.47 -50.01
N LYS A 354 16.51 6.21 -49.79
CA LYS A 354 15.94 5.08 -50.50
C LYS A 354 14.93 4.32 -49.64
N ILE A 355 13.70 4.76 -49.70
CA ILE A 355 12.61 4.26 -48.83
C ILE A 355 12.16 2.82 -49.13
N ILE A 356 12.44 2.28 -50.33
CA ILE A 356 12.08 0.91 -50.72
C ILE A 356 13.28 0.24 -51.37
N ASN A 357 13.73 -0.88 -50.84
CA ASN A 357 14.85 -1.64 -51.33
C ASN A 357 14.57 -3.15 -51.33
N GLU A 358 14.66 -3.79 -52.51
CA GLU A 358 14.61 -5.24 -52.60
C GLU A 358 16.03 -5.82 -52.76
N SER A 359 16.32 -6.91 -52.08
CA SER A 359 17.58 -7.64 -52.24
C SER A 359 17.64 -8.35 -53.60
N GLU A 360 18.83 -8.73 -54.00
CA GLU A 360 19.02 -9.79 -54.97
C GLU A 360 18.46 -11.12 -54.43
N LYS A 361 18.40 -12.11 -55.33
CA LYS A 361 17.93 -13.44 -55.01
C LYS A 361 18.94 -14.17 -54.13
N ILE A 362 18.53 -14.66 -52.97
CA ILE A 362 19.35 -15.41 -52.03
C ILE A 362 18.87 -16.86 -52.00
N SER A 363 19.73 -17.79 -52.35
CA SER A 363 19.41 -19.23 -52.36
C SER A 363 19.75 -19.83 -50.98
N LEU A 364 18.75 -20.41 -50.31
CA LEU A 364 18.88 -20.99 -48.99
C LEU A 364 18.36 -22.44 -48.96
N SER A 365 19.01 -23.26 -48.15
CA SER A 365 18.54 -24.63 -47.85
C SER A 365 17.38 -24.58 -46.86
N SER A 366 16.68 -25.71 -46.65
CA SER A 366 15.77 -25.83 -45.52
C SER A 366 16.54 -25.65 -44.21
N GLY A 367 16.02 -24.87 -43.27
CA GLY A 367 16.72 -24.57 -42.00
C GLY A 367 16.20 -23.35 -41.28
N THR A 368 16.86 -23.02 -40.17
CA THR A 368 16.59 -21.82 -39.36
C THR A 368 17.58 -20.73 -39.73
N TYR A 369 17.06 -19.52 -39.91
CA TYR A 369 17.83 -18.34 -40.27
C TYR A 369 17.47 -17.16 -39.41
N TYR A 370 18.38 -16.17 -39.36
CA TYR A 370 18.21 -14.97 -38.54
C TYR A 370 18.46 -13.72 -39.38
N ILE A 371 17.58 -12.75 -39.27
CA ILE A 371 17.79 -11.39 -39.77
C ILE A 371 18.28 -10.57 -38.57
N ARG A 372 19.30 -9.73 -38.78
CA ARG A 372 19.69 -8.67 -37.85
C ARG A 372 19.54 -7.33 -38.57
N VAL A 373 18.77 -6.43 -38.01
CA VAL A 373 18.75 -5.01 -38.35
C VAL A 373 19.54 -4.26 -37.28
N SER A 374 20.34 -3.29 -37.67
CA SER A 374 21.16 -2.49 -36.75
C SER A 374 21.46 -1.14 -37.34
N THR A 375 21.85 -0.18 -36.52
CA THR A 375 22.36 1.13 -36.97
C THR A 375 23.46 0.97 -38.01
N GLY A 376 23.39 1.80 -39.05
CA GLY A 376 24.42 1.95 -40.07
C GLY A 376 25.55 2.88 -39.63
N PHE A 377 26.01 3.75 -40.52
CA PHE A 377 26.99 4.77 -40.20
C PHE A 377 26.39 5.90 -39.35
N LYS A 378 25.11 6.22 -39.60
CA LYS A 378 24.32 7.15 -38.80
C LYS A 378 23.15 6.44 -38.13
N TYR A 379 22.76 6.95 -36.99
CA TYR A 379 21.56 6.54 -36.26
C TYR A 379 20.31 7.24 -36.80
N SER A 380 19.21 6.52 -36.88
CA SER A 380 17.86 7.04 -37.11
C SER A 380 16.89 6.41 -36.13
N ASP A 381 16.02 7.21 -35.58
CA ASP A 381 14.90 6.80 -34.72
C ASP A 381 13.58 6.61 -35.50
N LEU A 382 13.66 6.57 -36.83
CA LEU A 382 12.53 6.26 -37.70
C LEU A 382 12.27 4.75 -37.77
N ASP A 383 11.02 4.42 -37.94
CA ASP A 383 10.59 3.03 -38.09
C ASP A 383 11.10 2.43 -39.42
N TYR A 384 11.37 1.15 -39.38
CA TYR A 384 11.58 0.36 -40.56
C TYR A 384 10.57 -0.79 -40.63
N ASN A 385 10.43 -1.38 -41.80
CA ASN A 385 9.77 -2.66 -41.96
C ASN A 385 10.47 -3.49 -43.00
N PHE A 386 10.36 -4.80 -42.89
CA PHE A 386 10.87 -5.68 -43.92
C PHE A 386 9.96 -6.89 -44.16
N LYS A 387 10.15 -7.54 -45.29
CA LYS A 387 9.43 -8.74 -45.67
C LYS A 387 10.37 -9.71 -46.36
N ILE A 388 10.38 -10.96 -45.91
CA ILE A 388 11.07 -12.06 -46.59
C ILE A 388 10.13 -12.63 -47.64
N LYS A 389 10.37 -12.32 -48.92
CA LYS A 389 9.58 -12.87 -50.04
C LYS A 389 10.11 -14.23 -50.42
N SER A 390 9.29 -15.24 -50.32
CA SER A 390 9.56 -16.62 -50.75
C SER A 390 8.92 -16.86 -52.14
N SER A 391 9.65 -17.53 -53.01
CA SER A 391 9.13 -17.94 -54.33
C SER A 391 8.21 -19.16 -54.29
N LYS A 392 8.29 -19.92 -53.19
CA LYS A 392 7.43 -21.06 -52.95
C LYS A 392 6.24 -20.63 -52.10
N GLN A 393 5.08 -21.14 -52.47
CA GLN A 393 3.92 -21.03 -51.61
C GLN A 393 4.24 -21.88 -50.35
N GLN A 394 4.81 -21.25 -49.34
CA GLN A 394 4.88 -21.92 -48.03
C GLN A 394 3.44 -22.16 -47.61
N THR A 395 3.15 -23.36 -47.18
CA THR A 395 1.87 -23.62 -46.50
C THR A 395 1.85 -22.70 -45.28
N GLU A 396 1.10 -21.63 -45.44
CA GLU A 396 0.93 -20.62 -44.36
C GLU A 396 0.55 -21.35 -43.08
N GLN A 397 1.31 -21.15 -42.04
CA GLN A 397 1.03 -21.75 -40.73
C GLN A 397 0.62 -20.64 -39.78
N PHE A 398 -0.52 -20.81 -39.18
CA PHE A 398 -0.99 -19.93 -38.13
C PHE A 398 -0.58 -20.48 -36.77
N VAL A 399 -0.20 -19.60 -35.85
CA VAL A 399 0.08 -19.93 -34.48
C VAL A 399 -1.14 -19.59 -33.64
N VAL A 400 -1.69 -20.58 -32.93
CA VAL A 400 -2.72 -20.40 -31.92
C VAL A 400 -2.03 -20.42 -30.58
N THR A 401 -1.93 -19.29 -29.89
CA THR A 401 -1.36 -19.15 -28.56
C THR A 401 -2.45 -19.26 -27.50
N TYR A 402 -2.18 -19.99 -26.42
CA TYR A 402 -3.13 -20.24 -25.34
C TYR A 402 -2.73 -19.46 -24.09
N ASN A 403 -3.33 -18.29 -23.89
CA ASN A 403 -3.17 -17.52 -22.65
C ASN A 403 -4.17 -18.02 -21.61
N THR A 404 -3.66 -18.55 -20.52
CA THR A 404 -4.49 -19.19 -19.49
C THR A 404 -5.12 -18.22 -18.48
N ASN A 405 -4.90 -16.91 -18.56
CA ASN A 405 -5.43 -15.92 -17.61
C ASN A 405 -5.16 -16.35 -16.15
N GLY A 406 -3.90 -16.71 -15.86
CA GLY A 406 -3.46 -17.11 -14.52
C GLY A 406 -3.73 -18.57 -14.15
N GLY A 407 -3.93 -19.44 -15.14
CA GLY A 407 -3.94 -20.90 -15.02
C GLY A 407 -2.68 -21.53 -15.63
N SER A 408 -2.77 -22.80 -16.00
CA SER A 408 -1.75 -23.54 -16.74
C SER A 408 -2.38 -24.39 -17.86
N VAL A 409 -1.63 -24.55 -18.94
CA VAL A 409 -2.02 -25.39 -20.10
C VAL A 409 -0.77 -25.99 -20.75
N SER A 410 -0.89 -27.13 -21.34
CA SER A 410 0.13 -27.74 -22.17
C SER A 410 -0.52 -28.42 -23.37
N PRO A 411 -0.04 -28.12 -24.60
CA PRO A 411 0.98 -27.13 -24.98
C PRO A 411 0.45 -25.70 -24.80
N SER A 412 1.36 -24.70 -24.70
CA SER A 412 1.01 -23.28 -24.60
C SER A 412 0.68 -22.64 -25.95
N SER A 413 0.97 -23.33 -27.07
CA SER A 413 0.61 -22.90 -28.43
C SER A 413 0.52 -24.10 -29.36
N ALA A 414 -0.14 -23.90 -30.49
CA ALA A 414 -0.20 -24.87 -31.58
C ALA A 414 0.05 -24.19 -32.92
N LYS A 415 0.81 -24.83 -33.80
CA LYS A 415 0.98 -24.42 -35.20
C LYS A 415 -0.02 -25.18 -36.07
N VAL A 416 -0.78 -24.46 -36.86
CA VAL A 416 -1.84 -25.02 -37.74
C VAL A 416 -1.62 -24.52 -39.14
N THR A 417 -1.51 -25.42 -40.09
CA THR A 417 -1.42 -25.07 -41.51
C THR A 417 -2.71 -24.38 -41.98
N ALA A 418 -2.63 -23.38 -42.82
CA ALA A 418 -3.79 -22.67 -43.38
C ALA A 418 -4.82 -23.67 -43.92
N GLY A 419 -6.09 -23.51 -43.54
CA GLY A 419 -7.17 -24.44 -43.79
C GLY A 419 -7.24 -25.66 -42.88
N GLY A 420 -6.22 -25.90 -42.05
CA GLY A 420 -6.18 -26.94 -41.03
C GLY A 420 -6.97 -26.56 -39.78
N SER A 421 -6.94 -27.45 -38.81
CA SER A 421 -7.62 -27.22 -37.52
C SER A 421 -6.80 -27.76 -36.34
N VAL A 422 -7.04 -27.23 -35.15
CA VAL A 422 -6.48 -27.67 -33.91
C VAL A 422 -7.56 -27.95 -32.88
N THR A 423 -7.36 -28.95 -32.03
CA THR A 423 -8.23 -29.18 -30.89
C THR A 423 -7.77 -28.31 -29.72
N LEU A 424 -8.67 -27.47 -29.19
CA LEU A 424 -8.34 -26.54 -28.11
C LEU A 424 -8.08 -27.33 -26.80
N PRO A 425 -6.95 -27.08 -26.12
CA PRO A 425 -6.62 -27.80 -24.90
C PRO A 425 -7.53 -27.38 -23.75
N THR A 426 -7.54 -28.18 -22.68
CA THR A 426 -8.24 -27.86 -21.44
C THR A 426 -7.24 -27.32 -20.42
N PRO A 427 -7.29 -26.03 -20.11
CA PRO A 427 -6.43 -25.43 -19.09
C PRO A 427 -6.91 -25.74 -17.68
N THR A 428 -6.04 -25.60 -16.68
CA THR A 428 -6.35 -25.82 -15.26
C THR A 428 -6.00 -24.58 -14.44
N LYS A 429 -6.84 -24.28 -13.43
CA LYS A 429 -6.61 -23.21 -12.46
C LYS A 429 -7.23 -23.58 -11.13
N THR A 430 -6.43 -23.60 -10.06
CA THR A 430 -6.87 -23.96 -8.73
C THR A 430 -8.03 -23.06 -8.26
N GLY A 431 -9.12 -23.65 -7.82
CA GLY A 431 -10.31 -22.93 -7.36
C GLY A 431 -11.23 -22.39 -8.48
N TYR A 432 -10.99 -22.78 -9.74
CA TYR A 432 -11.82 -22.34 -10.87
C TYR A 432 -12.19 -23.51 -11.80
N ILE A 433 -13.31 -23.34 -12.49
CA ILE A 433 -13.76 -24.20 -13.60
C ILE A 433 -13.49 -23.46 -14.90
N CYS A 434 -12.83 -24.11 -15.86
CA CYS A 434 -12.69 -23.56 -17.19
C CYS A 434 -14.03 -23.59 -17.92
N LEU A 435 -14.50 -22.43 -18.39
CA LEU A 435 -15.68 -22.33 -19.26
C LEU A 435 -15.33 -22.54 -20.72
N GLY A 436 -14.06 -22.35 -21.11
CA GLY A 436 -13.56 -22.45 -22.48
C GLY A 436 -12.60 -21.33 -22.81
N TRP A 437 -12.54 -20.97 -24.09
CA TRP A 437 -11.63 -20.01 -24.66
C TRP A 437 -12.37 -18.83 -25.32
N SER A 438 -11.75 -17.66 -25.34
CA SER A 438 -12.24 -16.45 -26.03
C SER A 438 -11.09 -15.73 -26.71
N THR A 439 -11.39 -14.89 -27.70
CA THR A 439 -10.43 -13.98 -28.34
C THR A 439 -10.18 -12.70 -27.52
N SER A 440 -10.96 -12.45 -26.48
CA SER A 440 -10.79 -11.31 -25.58
C SER A 440 -10.28 -11.75 -24.21
N SER A 441 -9.24 -11.09 -23.71
CA SER A 441 -8.65 -11.34 -22.39
C SER A 441 -9.59 -11.04 -21.22
N SER A 442 -10.57 -10.15 -21.42
CA SER A 442 -11.57 -9.75 -20.43
C SER A 442 -12.92 -10.48 -20.56
N ALA A 443 -13.02 -11.51 -21.39
CA ALA A 443 -14.27 -12.22 -21.61
C ALA A 443 -14.76 -12.93 -20.35
N THR A 444 -16.03 -12.80 -20.03
CA THR A 444 -16.73 -13.51 -18.95
C THR A 444 -17.49 -14.75 -19.44
N THR A 445 -17.65 -14.89 -20.77
CA THR A 445 -18.27 -16.05 -21.44
C THR A 445 -17.31 -16.61 -22.49
N ALA A 446 -17.24 -17.93 -22.58
CA ALA A 446 -16.38 -18.58 -23.57
C ALA A 446 -17.04 -18.56 -24.96
N THR A 447 -16.23 -18.25 -25.98
CA THR A 447 -16.64 -18.36 -27.40
C THR A 447 -16.44 -19.78 -27.91
N TYR A 448 -15.42 -20.48 -27.42
CA TYR A 448 -15.05 -21.83 -27.81
C TYR A 448 -14.95 -22.73 -26.58
N SER A 449 -15.53 -23.94 -26.64
CA SER A 449 -15.41 -24.89 -25.56
C SER A 449 -14.01 -25.52 -25.51
N CYS A 450 -13.57 -25.95 -24.32
CA CYS A 450 -12.38 -26.81 -24.20
C CYS A 450 -12.63 -28.12 -24.98
N GLY A 451 -11.62 -28.58 -25.74
CA GLY A 451 -11.73 -29.73 -26.63
C GLY A 451 -12.41 -29.45 -27.97
N ALA A 452 -12.90 -28.24 -28.21
CA ALA A 452 -13.48 -27.88 -29.54
C ALA A 452 -12.43 -27.84 -30.62
N THR A 453 -12.85 -28.12 -31.84
CA THR A 453 -12.03 -27.95 -33.06
C THR A 453 -12.05 -26.49 -33.48
N TYR A 454 -10.88 -25.86 -33.57
CA TYR A 454 -10.69 -24.48 -33.99
C TYR A 454 -9.91 -24.40 -35.30
N LYS A 455 -10.37 -23.56 -36.25
CA LYS A 455 -9.70 -23.31 -37.51
C LYS A 455 -9.20 -21.86 -37.54
N PRO A 456 -7.90 -21.63 -37.32
CA PRO A 456 -7.35 -20.28 -37.37
C PRO A 456 -7.31 -19.79 -38.84
N THR A 457 -7.56 -18.50 -39.01
CA THR A 457 -7.39 -17.77 -40.29
C THR A 457 -6.23 -16.79 -40.24
N GLN A 458 -5.62 -16.64 -39.07
CA GLN A 458 -4.45 -15.81 -38.78
C GLN A 458 -3.81 -16.27 -37.48
N ASN A 459 -2.63 -15.72 -37.13
CA ASN A 459 -2.09 -15.88 -35.79
C ASN A 459 -3.06 -15.31 -34.76
N ILE A 460 -3.32 -16.04 -33.69
CA ILE A 460 -4.32 -15.65 -32.71
C ILE A 460 -3.93 -16.09 -31.30
N THR A 461 -4.24 -15.25 -30.33
CA THR A 461 -4.19 -15.61 -28.91
C THR A 461 -5.60 -15.89 -28.40
N LEU A 462 -5.80 -17.07 -27.83
CA LEU A 462 -7.02 -17.45 -27.14
C LEU A 462 -6.82 -17.38 -25.64
N TYR A 463 -7.74 -16.73 -24.95
CA TYR A 463 -7.70 -16.49 -23.51
C TYR A 463 -8.67 -17.43 -22.81
N ALA A 464 -8.20 -18.14 -21.79
CA ALA A 464 -9.05 -18.99 -20.97
C ALA A 464 -10.06 -18.17 -20.16
N VAL A 465 -11.30 -18.61 -20.20
CA VAL A 465 -12.41 -18.01 -19.44
C VAL A 465 -12.72 -18.87 -18.24
N TRP A 466 -12.75 -18.25 -17.05
CA TRP A 466 -12.85 -18.94 -15.79
C TRP A 466 -14.11 -18.58 -15.01
N LYS A 467 -14.72 -19.60 -14.40
CA LYS A 467 -15.73 -19.42 -13.36
C LYS A 467 -15.14 -19.86 -12.03
N LYS A 468 -15.15 -18.96 -11.05
CA LYS A 468 -14.72 -19.31 -9.69
C LYS A 468 -15.62 -20.40 -9.12
N ASN A 469 -15.04 -21.43 -8.50
CA ASN A 469 -15.80 -22.46 -7.80
C ASN A 469 -16.63 -21.81 -6.70
N ALA A 470 -17.84 -22.29 -6.53
CA ALA A 470 -18.61 -21.91 -5.37
C ALA A 470 -17.83 -22.30 -4.09
N PRO A 471 -17.77 -21.44 -3.09
CA PRO A 471 -17.11 -21.77 -1.84
C PRO A 471 -17.78 -23.00 -1.21
N THR A 472 -16.97 -23.92 -0.70
CA THR A 472 -17.48 -25.05 0.08
C THR A 472 -18.09 -24.51 1.38
N MET A 473 -19.40 -24.66 1.52
CA MET A 473 -20.12 -24.21 2.71
C MET A 473 -20.13 -25.31 3.76
N CYS A 474 -19.80 -24.97 4.99
CA CYS A 474 -19.76 -25.85 6.15
C CYS A 474 -20.71 -25.32 7.22
N THR A 475 -21.48 -26.21 7.85
CA THR A 475 -22.39 -25.83 8.94
C THR A 475 -21.78 -26.19 10.28
N LEU A 476 -21.62 -25.18 11.15
CA LEU A 476 -21.35 -25.38 12.57
C LEU A 476 -22.67 -25.42 13.34
N THR A 477 -22.90 -26.50 14.09
CA THR A 477 -24.01 -26.63 15.03
C THR A 477 -23.48 -26.45 16.45
N TYR A 478 -24.10 -25.59 17.21
CA TYR A 478 -23.76 -25.30 18.60
C TYR A 478 -24.77 -25.98 19.53
N ASN A 479 -24.39 -27.11 20.08
CA ASN A 479 -25.22 -27.83 21.06
C ASN A 479 -24.86 -27.34 22.47
N ALA A 480 -25.77 -26.63 23.09
CA ALA A 480 -25.56 -26.09 24.43
C ALA A 480 -25.47 -27.14 25.55
N ASN A 481 -25.65 -28.45 25.25
CA ASN A 481 -25.45 -29.57 26.19
C ASN A 481 -26.15 -29.36 27.55
N GLY A 482 -27.42 -29.00 27.51
CA GLY A 482 -28.25 -28.73 28.70
C GLY A 482 -28.28 -27.25 29.13
N GLY A 483 -27.70 -26.34 28.37
CA GLY A 483 -27.85 -24.91 28.47
C GLY A 483 -28.64 -24.30 27.31
N SER A 484 -28.40 -23.02 27.01
CA SER A 484 -28.92 -22.29 25.86
C SER A 484 -27.81 -21.55 25.13
N VAL A 485 -27.92 -21.43 23.80
CA VAL A 485 -27.01 -20.70 22.93
C VAL A 485 -27.76 -20.12 21.76
N SER A 486 -27.39 -18.94 21.32
CA SER A 486 -27.89 -18.29 20.10
C SER A 486 -26.74 -17.69 19.32
N PRO A 487 -26.64 -17.97 18.00
CA PRO A 487 -27.45 -18.92 17.22
C PRO A 487 -27.15 -20.38 17.60
N SER A 488 -28.05 -21.31 17.33
CA SER A 488 -27.83 -22.75 17.53
C SER A 488 -27.09 -23.42 16.37
N SER A 489 -27.01 -22.77 15.22
CA SER A 489 -26.18 -23.17 14.08
C SER A 489 -25.93 -21.98 13.15
N ALA A 490 -24.85 -22.06 12.37
CA ALA A 490 -24.55 -21.09 11.32
C ALA A 490 -23.73 -21.77 10.22
N THR A 491 -23.88 -21.29 8.99
CA THR A 491 -23.17 -21.81 7.81
C THR A 491 -22.10 -20.81 7.37
N PHE A 492 -20.90 -21.31 7.14
CA PHE A 492 -19.72 -20.53 6.81
C PHE A 492 -18.95 -21.15 5.65
N GLU A 493 -18.14 -20.34 4.97
CA GLU A 493 -17.18 -20.85 4.00
C GLU A 493 -16.07 -21.65 4.71
N MET A 494 -15.67 -22.76 4.11
CA MET A 494 -14.52 -23.56 4.57
C MET A 494 -13.25 -22.69 4.57
N GLY A 495 -12.47 -22.78 5.63
CA GLY A 495 -11.26 -21.96 5.85
C GLY A 495 -11.51 -20.61 6.53
N LYS A 496 -12.77 -20.19 6.68
CA LYS A 496 -13.10 -18.95 7.39
C LYS A 496 -12.87 -19.09 8.89
N THR A 497 -12.38 -18.04 9.52
CA THR A 497 -12.28 -17.95 10.98
C THR A 497 -13.49 -17.21 11.53
N VAL A 498 -14.14 -17.77 12.55
CA VAL A 498 -15.33 -17.25 13.20
C VAL A 498 -15.16 -17.21 14.71
N THR A 499 -15.92 -16.38 15.40
CA THR A 499 -15.93 -16.32 16.86
C THR A 499 -16.98 -17.26 17.40
N LEU A 500 -16.60 -18.17 18.31
CA LEU A 500 -17.54 -19.12 18.92
C LEU A 500 -18.47 -18.39 19.90
N PRO A 501 -19.77 -18.67 19.90
CA PRO A 501 -20.71 -18.06 20.83
C PRO A 501 -20.45 -18.51 22.27
N THR A 502 -20.95 -17.73 23.23
CA THR A 502 -20.89 -18.08 24.66
C THR A 502 -22.25 -18.58 25.12
N PRO A 503 -22.40 -19.89 25.41
CA PRO A 503 -23.65 -20.46 25.89
C PRO A 503 -23.86 -20.13 27.37
N THR A 504 -25.10 -20.25 27.85
CA THR A 504 -25.49 -20.04 29.24
C THR A 504 -26.21 -21.26 29.83
N ARG A 505 -25.97 -21.54 31.13
CA ARG A 505 -26.65 -22.59 31.89
C ARG A 505 -26.70 -22.21 33.35
N SER A 506 -27.91 -22.21 33.94
CA SER A 506 -28.07 -21.84 35.35
C SER A 506 -27.32 -22.83 36.27
N GLY A 507 -26.53 -22.31 37.21
CA GLY A 507 -25.72 -23.08 38.16
C GLY A 507 -24.45 -23.71 37.58
N TYR A 508 -24.03 -23.31 36.38
CA TYR A 508 -22.81 -23.81 35.73
C TYR A 508 -22.01 -22.67 35.09
N THR A 509 -20.72 -22.86 35.03
CA THR A 509 -19.80 -22.02 34.29
C THR A 509 -19.40 -22.71 32.99
N CYS A 510 -19.46 -22.01 31.85
CA CYS A 510 -18.99 -22.55 30.58
C CYS A 510 -17.46 -22.63 30.57
N LEU A 511 -16.90 -23.81 30.35
CA LEU A 511 -15.47 -24.01 30.14
C LEU A 511 -15.08 -23.79 28.70
N GLY A 512 -16.03 -23.94 27.75
CA GLY A 512 -15.78 -23.79 26.33
C GLY A 512 -16.58 -24.80 25.50
N TRP A 513 -16.03 -25.14 24.36
CA TRP A 513 -16.65 -26.07 23.40
C TRP A 513 -15.76 -27.28 23.14
N SER A 514 -16.37 -28.43 22.80
CA SER A 514 -15.66 -29.63 22.38
C SER A 514 -16.43 -30.31 21.24
N THR A 515 -15.74 -31.06 20.40
CA THR A 515 -16.33 -31.93 19.38
C THR A 515 -16.95 -33.19 20.01
N ASN A 516 -16.56 -33.53 21.24
CA ASN A 516 -17.10 -34.68 21.99
C ASN A 516 -18.19 -34.23 22.98
N LYS A 517 -19.40 -34.77 22.85
CA LYS A 517 -20.56 -34.48 23.71
C LYS A 517 -20.31 -34.75 25.21
N SER A 518 -19.48 -35.74 25.53
CA SER A 518 -19.17 -36.14 26.92
C SER A 518 -17.85 -35.59 27.46
N ALA A 519 -17.28 -34.57 26.77
CA ALA A 519 -16.05 -33.95 27.21
C ALA A 519 -16.20 -33.26 28.59
N THR A 520 -15.18 -33.41 29.44
CA THR A 520 -15.07 -32.76 30.75
C THR A 520 -14.11 -31.56 30.72
N SER A 521 -13.36 -31.40 29.63
CA SER A 521 -12.50 -30.25 29.33
C SER A 521 -12.82 -29.67 27.95
N ALA A 522 -12.70 -28.36 27.79
CA ALA A 522 -12.95 -27.69 26.54
C ALA A 522 -11.74 -27.80 25.59
N GLU A 523 -12.01 -28.02 24.31
CA GLU A 523 -11.04 -27.96 23.22
C GLU A 523 -10.90 -26.52 22.70
N TYR A 524 -11.99 -25.75 22.76
CA TYR A 524 -12.09 -24.39 22.25
C TYR A 524 -12.74 -23.47 23.28
N GLU A 525 -12.19 -22.29 23.51
CA GLU A 525 -12.74 -21.33 24.45
C GLU A 525 -13.97 -20.60 23.89
N CYS A 526 -14.93 -20.27 24.76
CA CYS A 526 -16.06 -19.42 24.41
C CYS A 526 -15.58 -18.01 24.03
N GLY A 527 -16.14 -17.42 22.97
CA GLY A 527 -15.78 -16.08 22.50
C GLY A 527 -14.43 -15.99 21.76
N LYS A 528 -13.73 -17.10 21.54
CA LYS A 528 -12.48 -17.16 20.78
C LYS A 528 -12.67 -17.58 19.34
N SER A 529 -11.61 -17.38 18.56
CA SER A 529 -11.58 -17.68 17.13
C SER A 529 -11.53 -19.20 16.88
N TYR A 530 -12.31 -19.64 15.90
CA TYR A 530 -12.35 -21.03 15.41
C TYR A 530 -12.27 -21.04 13.88
N THR A 531 -11.36 -21.82 13.29
CA THR A 531 -11.22 -21.94 11.83
C THR A 531 -12.08 -23.10 11.33
N ILE A 532 -12.93 -22.83 10.34
CA ILE A 532 -13.86 -23.79 9.75
C ILE A 532 -13.10 -24.75 8.84
N LEU A 533 -12.89 -25.97 9.28
CA LEU A 533 -12.24 -27.03 8.48
C LEU A 533 -13.24 -28.01 7.86
N GLY A 534 -14.50 -27.93 8.26
CA GLY A 534 -15.61 -28.79 7.80
C GLY A 534 -16.87 -28.55 8.62
N SER A 535 -17.97 -29.18 8.25
CA SER A 535 -19.18 -29.18 9.08
C SER A 535 -18.95 -29.96 10.38
N ALA A 536 -19.33 -29.37 11.51
CA ALA A 536 -19.09 -29.95 12.83
C ALA A 536 -20.22 -29.59 13.81
N THR A 537 -20.39 -30.42 14.83
CA THR A 537 -21.20 -30.06 16.00
C THR A 537 -20.26 -29.84 17.18
N LEU A 538 -20.37 -28.69 17.79
CA LEU A 538 -19.65 -28.32 18.99
C LEU A 538 -20.61 -28.41 20.19
N TYR A 539 -20.18 -29.10 21.24
CA TYR A 539 -20.93 -29.29 22.48
C TYR A 539 -20.35 -28.43 23.58
N ALA A 540 -21.21 -27.68 24.28
CA ALA A 540 -20.77 -26.89 25.41
C ALA A 540 -20.30 -27.79 26.56
N VAL A 541 -19.15 -27.44 27.12
CA VAL A 541 -18.55 -28.10 28.28
C VAL A 541 -18.80 -27.25 29.52
N TRP A 542 -19.37 -27.89 30.55
CA TRP A 542 -19.84 -27.21 31.74
C TRP A 542 -19.12 -27.66 32.99
N GLN A 543 -18.75 -26.70 33.84
CA GLN A 543 -18.37 -26.91 35.23
C GLN A 543 -19.53 -26.51 36.13
N LYS A 544 -20.01 -27.43 36.98
CA LYS A 544 -21.01 -27.09 37.99
C LYS A 544 -20.39 -26.09 38.98
N ASN A 545 -21.07 -24.99 39.23
CA ASN A 545 -20.64 -24.04 40.23
C ASN A 545 -20.70 -24.68 41.63
N SER A 546 -19.62 -24.65 42.41
CA SER A 546 -19.68 -25.12 43.81
C SER A 546 -20.54 -24.13 44.60
N THR A 547 -21.54 -24.68 45.27
CA THR A 547 -22.42 -23.93 46.17
C THR A 547 -21.84 -23.84 47.59
N ASP A 548 -20.64 -24.38 47.81
CA ASP A 548 -19.97 -24.31 49.09
C ASP A 548 -19.55 -22.86 49.37
N LYS A 549 -20.34 -22.27 50.27
CA LYS A 549 -20.07 -20.96 50.82
C LYS A 549 -18.82 -21.08 51.70
N ALA A 550 -17.80 -20.34 51.41
CA ALA A 550 -16.58 -20.33 52.23
C ALA A 550 -16.89 -19.94 53.68
N GLN A 551 -16.59 -20.81 54.63
CA GLN A 551 -16.98 -20.72 56.04
C GLN A 551 -15.77 -20.67 56.96
N VAL A 552 -15.99 -20.18 58.21
CA VAL A 552 -15.11 -20.38 59.36
C VAL A 552 -15.56 -21.59 60.12
N TYR A 553 -14.66 -22.43 60.58
CA TYR A 553 -14.95 -23.67 61.30
C TYR A 553 -14.57 -23.59 62.80
N GLY A 554 -13.69 -22.66 63.19
CA GLY A 554 -13.26 -22.50 64.56
C GLY A 554 -12.18 -21.45 64.77
N VAL A 555 -11.92 -21.16 65.99
CA VAL A 555 -10.78 -20.36 66.45
C VAL A 555 -10.12 -21.05 67.65
N THR A 556 -8.80 -21.07 67.71
CA THR A 556 -8.04 -21.68 68.82
C THR A 556 -6.98 -20.69 69.30
N LEU A 557 -6.91 -20.55 70.62
CA LEU A 557 -5.88 -19.79 71.26
C LEU A 557 -4.93 -20.72 72.05
N GLN A 558 -3.77 -20.23 72.40
CA GLN A 558 -2.94 -20.92 73.43
C GLN A 558 -3.64 -20.88 74.79
N ASP A 559 -3.57 -21.93 75.57
CA ASP A 559 -4.29 -22.07 76.84
C ASP A 559 -3.88 -21.04 77.89
N ASN A 560 -2.57 -20.70 77.96
CA ASN A 560 -2.03 -19.85 78.95
C ASN A 560 -0.91 -18.95 78.40
N ILE A 561 -0.84 -17.72 78.91
CA ILE A 561 0.25 -16.78 78.62
C ILE A 561 0.58 -16.01 79.92
N SER A 562 1.84 -15.69 80.13
CA SER A 562 2.26 -14.81 81.21
C SER A 562 2.74 -13.48 80.65
N VAL A 563 2.38 -12.39 81.27
CA VAL A 563 2.85 -11.04 80.97
C VAL A 563 3.33 -10.38 82.25
N ASP A 564 4.40 -9.64 82.12
CA ASP A 564 4.92 -8.90 83.33
C ASP A 564 4.02 -7.68 83.64
N TYR A 565 3.95 -7.30 84.89
CA TYR A 565 3.25 -6.08 85.29
C TYR A 565 3.81 -4.87 84.54
N LYS A 566 2.93 -4.10 83.89
CA LYS A 566 3.24 -3.01 82.96
C LYS A 566 3.98 -3.48 81.73
N GLY A 567 4.07 -4.78 81.45
CA GLY A 567 4.58 -5.35 80.21
C GLY A 567 3.46 -5.65 79.20
N THR A 568 3.87 -5.99 78.01
CA THR A 568 2.97 -6.34 76.89
C THR A 568 3.31 -7.71 76.32
N ALA A 569 2.32 -8.41 75.78
CA ALA A 569 2.47 -9.65 75.03
C ALA A 569 1.37 -9.71 73.97
N LYS A 570 1.48 -10.62 73.00
CA LYS A 570 0.49 -10.78 71.93
C LYS A 570 -0.10 -12.19 71.94
N ILE A 571 -1.42 -12.28 71.89
CA ILE A 571 -2.15 -13.54 71.64
C ILE A 571 -2.48 -13.62 70.17
N ILE A 572 -2.06 -14.70 69.54
CA ILE A 572 -2.29 -14.91 68.07
C ILE A 572 -3.33 -16.02 67.93
N PRO A 573 -4.50 -15.72 67.35
CA PRO A 573 -5.53 -16.74 67.12
C PRO A 573 -5.18 -17.59 65.89
N THR A 574 -5.36 -18.90 66.01
CA THR A 574 -5.39 -19.81 64.86
C THR A 574 -6.84 -19.96 64.43
N ILE A 575 -7.20 -19.51 63.23
CA ILE A 575 -8.56 -19.51 62.73
C ILE A 575 -8.65 -20.61 61.66
N ASP A 576 -9.41 -21.64 61.93
CA ASP A 576 -9.73 -22.71 61.00
C ASP A 576 -10.85 -22.26 60.05
N ARG A 577 -10.51 -22.14 58.78
CA ARG A 577 -11.41 -21.55 57.81
C ARG A 577 -11.07 -21.94 56.38
N ASP A 578 -12.02 -21.83 55.46
CA ASP A 578 -11.78 -21.88 54.04
C ASP A 578 -10.92 -20.70 53.59
N ARG A 579 -10.12 -20.89 52.53
CA ARG A 579 -9.13 -19.90 52.05
C ARG A 579 -9.72 -18.50 51.80
N ASN A 580 -10.97 -18.40 51.38
CA ASN A 580 -11.65 -17.16 51.04
C ASN A 580 -12.76 -16.75 52.00
N ALA A 581 -12.83 -17.39 53.20
CA ALA A 581 -13.84 -17.05 54.22
C ALA A 581 -13.56 -15.61 54.75
N LYS A 582 -14.59 -14.78 54.73
CA LYS A 582 -14.57 -13.46 55.33
C LYS A 582 -15.03 -13.55 56.79
N TYR A 583 -14.33 -12.88 57.68
CA TYR A 583 -14.66 -12.88 59.09
C TYR A 583 -14.19 -11.56 59.74
N SER A 584 -14.70 -11.28 60.96
CA SER A 584 -14.24 -10.23 61.86
C SER A 584 -13.79 -10.85 63.16
N VAL A 585 -12.87 -10.18 63.87
CA VAL A 585 -12.32 -10.65 65.15
C VAL A 585 -12.62 -9.59 66.21
N LYS A 586 -13.09 -10.06 67.40
CA LYS A 586 -13.33 -9.24 68.55
C LYS A 586 -12.57 -9.82 69.78
N TRP A 587 -11.91 -8.99 70.55
CA TRP A 587 -11.18 -9.37 71.75
C TRP A 587 -11.84 -8.79 73.02
N GLU A 588 -11.92 -9.60 74.07
CA GLU A 588 -12.47 -9.18 75.33
C GLU A 588 -11.63 -9.74 76.47
N SER A 589 -11.43 -8.95 77.54
CA SER A 589 -10.82 -9.40 78.78
C SER A 589 -11.86 -9.53 79.90
N SER A 590 -11.88 -10.67 80.59
CA SER A 590 -12.77 -10.92 81.71
C SER A 590 -12.51 -9.97 82.92
N ASN A 591 -11.35 -9.33 82.92
CA ASN A 591 -11.02 -8.34 83.93
C ASN A 591 -10.03 -7.30 83.38
N SER A 592 -10.59 -6.26 82.76
CA SER A 592 -9.81 -5.19 82.12
C SER A 592 -8.98 -4.36 83.06
N SER A 593 -9.20 -4.45 84.40
CA SER A 593 -8.33 -3.80 85.42
C SER A 593 -7.04 -4.60 85.67
N VAL A 594 -7.02 -5.89 85.35
CA VAL A 594 -5.86 -6.78 85.45
C VAL A 594 -5.10 -6.86 84.09
N VAL A 595 -5.82 -7.08 83.04
CA VAL A 595 -5.29 -7.21 81.67
C VAL A 595 -6.21 -6.46 80.71
N SER A 596 -5.68 -5.47 80.00
CA SER A 596 -6.38 -4.94 78.83
C SER A 596 -5.90 -5.66 77.56
N VAL A 597 -6.78 -5.78 76.53
CA VAL A 597 -6.49 -6.33 75.20
C VAL A 597 -6.97 -5.34 74.18
N ASP A 598 -6.20 -5.15 73.10
CA ASP A 598 -6.59 -4.34 71.95
C ASP A 598 -7.21 -5.19 70.85
N ASN A 599 -7.63 -4.53 69.74
CA ASN A 599 -8.27 -5.19 68.62
C ASN A 599 -7.33 -6.13 67.80
N ASP A 600 -6.02 -6.00 68.04
CA ASP A 600 -4.99 -6.82 67.38
C ASP A 600 -4.49 -7.98 68.24
N GLY A 601 -5.10 -8.16 69.41
CA GLY A 601 -4.75 -9.22 70.34
C GLY A 601 -3.51 -8.92 71.21
N ASN A 602 -3.03 -7.65 71.24
CA ASN A 602 -1.97 -7.28 72.20
C ASN A 602 -2.55 -7.09 73.57
N ILE A 603 -1.97 -7.76 74.59
CA ILE A 603 -2.38 -7.69 75.95
C ILE A 603 -1.38 -6.86 76.79
N HIS A 604 -1.89 -6.07 77.74
CA HIS A 604 -1.10 -5.26 78.62
C HIS A 604 -1.41 -5.69 80.09
N GLY A 605 -0.40 -6.04 80.85
CA GLY A 605 -0.51 -6.40 82.28
C GLY A 605 -0.63 -5.15 83.14
N LEU A 606 -1.85 -4.82 83.59
CA LEU A 606 -2.15 -3.60 84.36
C LEU A 606 -2.07 -3.78 85.86
N LYS A 607 -2.36 -5.00 86.36
CA LYS A 607 -2.32 -5.33 87.82
C LYS A 607 -1.95 -6.80 87.97
N LYS A 608 -1.15 -7.16 88.96
CA LYS A 608 -0.83 -8.55 89.31
C LYS A 608 -2.14 -9.35 89.55
N GLY A 609 -2.26 -10.48 88.91
CA GLY A 609 -3.47 -11.34 88.96
C GLY A 609 -3.69 -12.12 87.70
N ASN A 610 -4.81 -12.76 87.64
CA ASN A 610 -5.22 -13.54 86.47
C ASN A 610 -6.46 -12.92 85.79
N ALA A 611 -6.49 -12.96 84.51
CA ALA A 611 -7.66 -12.64 83.66
C ALA A 611 -7.74 -13.59 82.54
N LYS A 612 -8.94 -13.81 82.03
CA LYS A 612 -9.19 -14.61 80.79
C LYS A 612 -9.41 -13.67 79.66
N VAL A 613 -8.62 -13.79 78.56
CA VAL A 613 -8.80 -13.03 77.31
C VAL A 613 -9.45 -13.93 76.30
N THR A 614 -10.59 -13.51 75.75
CA THR A 614 -11.40 -14.24 74.79
C THR A 614 -11.28 -13.59 73.44
N CYS A 615 -11.03 -14.40 72.43
CA CYS A 615 -11.14 -14.05 70.98
C CYS A 615 -12.46 -14.60 70.42
N THR A 616 -13.28 -13.76 69.81
CA THR A 616 -14.49 -14.15 69.14
C THR A 616 -14.34 -13.81 67.67
N VAL A 617 -14.50 -14.83 66.80
CA VAL A 617 -14.48 -14.71 65.36
C VAL A 617 -15.90 -14.83 64.85
N THR A 618 -16.34 -13.84 64.05
CA THR A 618 -17.69 -13.87 63.41
C THR A 618 -17.53 -13.97 61.92
N ASP A 619 -18.09 -15.00 61.28
CA ASP A 619 -18.07 -15.17 59.85
C ASP A 619 -19.06 -14.22 59.13
N SER A 620 -19.01 -14.17 57.79
CA SER A 620 -19.90 -13.33 56.98
C SER A 620 -21.38 -13.77 57.01
N TYR A 621 -21.69 -14.90 57.66
CA TYR A 621 -23.05 -15.44 57.81
C TYR A 621 -23.60 -15.22 59.22
N GLY A 622 -22.78 -14.61 60.12
CA GLY A 622 -23.16 -14.32 61.50
C GLY A 622 -22.90 -15.48 62.47
N ASN A 623 -22.25 -16.58 62.05
CA ASN A 623 -21.81 -17.61 62.96
C ASN A 623 -20.62 -17.13 63.77
N THR A 624 -20.61 -17.44 65.08
CA THR A 624 -19.56 -17.01 66.00
C THR A 624 -18.83 -18.21 66.58
N TYR A 625 -17.53 -18.09 66.63
CA TYR A 625 -16.61 -19.07 67.22
C TYR A 625 -15.74 -18.33 68.22
N SER A 626 -15.54 -18.89 69.42
CA SER A 626 -14.74 -18.22 70.45
C SER A 626 -13.83 -19.18 71.19
N ASP A 627 -12.68 -18.72 71.54
CA ASP A 627 -11.75 -19.41 72.43
C ASP A 627 -11.07 -18.42 73.36
N SER A 628 -10.48 -18.91 74.41
CA SER A 628 -9.99 -18.06 75.49
C SER A 628 -8.61 -18.51 76.05
N CYS A 629 -7.75 -17.55 76.32
CA CYS A 629 -6.43 -17.71 76.86
C CYS A 629 -6.41 -17.20 78.32
N ASN A 630 -5.88 -17.97 79.23
CA ASN A 630 -5.63 -17.49 80.59
C ASN A 630 -4.34 -16.64 80.66
N VAL A 631 -4.48 -15.41 81.08
CA VAL A 631 -3.37 -14.49 81.24
C VAL A 631 -2.99 -14.30 82.68
N ASN A 632 -1.76 -14.62 83.00
CA ASN A 632 -1.20 -14.41 84.34
C ASN A 632 -0.30 -13.19 84.30
N VAL A 633 -0.65 -12.16 85.04
CA VAL A 633 0.19 -10.97 85.29
C VAL A 633 1.03 -11.15 86.50
N LYS A 634 2.31 -11.22 86.32
CA LYS A 634 3.30 -11.38 87.44
C LYS A 634 4.31 -10.22 87.46
N TYR A 635 5.00 -10.08 88.51
CA TYR A 635 6.14 -9.16 88.54
C TYR A 635 7.33 -9.81 87.83
N SER A 636 8.05 -9.03 87.05
CA SER A 636 9.34 -9.46 86.47
C SER A 636 10.37 -9.69 87.59
N GLY A 637 11.44 -10.46 87.30
CA GLY A 637 12.53 -10.68 88.29
C GLY A 637 13.10 -9.39 88.81
N VAL A 638 13.25 -8.36 87.99
CA VAL A 638 13.73 -7.03 88.39
C VAL A 638 12.71 -6.33 89.33
N GLN A 639 11.44 -6.40 89.01
CA GLN A 639 10.36 -5.83 89.84
C GLN A 639 10.27 -6.52 91.19
N TRP A 640 10.49 -7.85 91.28
CA TRP A 640 10.56 -8.59 92.54
C TRP A 640 11.75 -8.14 93.40
N VAL A 641 12.94 -7.95 92.81
CA VAL A 641 14.10 -7.45 93.47
C VAL A 641 13.82 -6.05 94.09
N ILE A 642 13.20 -5.16 93.31
CA ILE A 642 12.81 -3.82 93.75
C ILE A 642 11.82 -3.91 94.93
N ILE A 643 10.82 -4.79 94.87
CA ILE A 643 9.84 -5.00 95.94
C ILE A 643 10.53 -5.51 97.23
N ILE A 644 11.42 -6.47 97.07
CA ILE A 644 12.17 -7.02 98.23
C ILE A 644 13.11 -5.97 98.86
N VAL A 645 13.83 -5.23 98.02
CA VAL A 645 14.79 -4.22 98.52
C VAL A 645 14.10 -3.02 99.18
N LEU A 646 12.97 -2.58 98.62
CA LEU A 646 12.29 -1.38 99.15
C LEU A 646 11.30 -1.68 100.30
N PHE A 647 10.71 -2.90 100.34
CA PHE A 647 9.63 -3.24 101.25
C PHE A 647 9.89 -4.50 102.10
N GLY A 648 10.96 -5.28 101.81
CA GLY A 648 11.26 -6.53 102.53
C GLY A 648 11.50 -6.41 104.01
N TRP A 649 11.84 -5.26 104.53
CA TRP A 649 12.01 -4.97 105.94
C TRP A 649 10.68 -4.96 106.71
N ILE A 650 9.53 -4.77 106.01
CA ILE A 650 8.21 -4.78 106.66
C ILE A 650 7.81 -6.19 107.14
N TRP A 651 8.47 -7.24 106.66
CA TRP A 651 8.20 -8.62 106.98
C TRP A 651 8.99 -9.13 108.19
N TYR A 652 9.85 -8.25 108.80
CA TYR A 652 10.69 -8.54 109.96
C TYR A 652 10.35 -7.70 111.19
N ILE A 653 9.18 -7.04 111.26
CA ILE A 653 8.64 -6.36 112.42
C ILE A 653 7.37 -7.08 112.84
#